data_6082187683124d01d08c1bd8f583e221
#
_entry.id   6082187683124d01d08c1bd8f583e221
#
_cell.length_a   1.000
_cell.length_b   1.000
_cell.length_c   1.000
_cell.angle_alpha   90.00
_cell.angle_beta   90.00
_cell.angle_gamma   90.00
#
_symmetry.space_group_name_H-M   'P 1'
#
loop_
_entity.id
_entity.type
_entity.pdbx_description
1 polymer ?
#
loop_
_entity_poly.entity_id
_entity_poly.type
_entity_poly.pdbx_seq_one_letter_code
_entity_poly.pdbx_strand_id
1 'polypeptide(L)'
;MKTYLQNIYTEQSERTLFQQAKQSISNKIKSTVKFGYLSAFALLVLSSCNQNQTTAEAQELDSNQVPMEMVAQNVALQYPSLTTLDDPDEDSEEKNRFLLTLLVQALTQQHYQPLALDDDFAAKTFDLFLKRMDNNKRYFTQEDFKKIEAQKNLIDDQAMQGDYTFFNTAYEIFEKRLKESEEISTEVLKTPFDFTKNETIELDGDKANYAKDETQQKEVWRKLLKYQVMVRLDDLLQAEEKKEKDEKGYKAKSITELEKDARERVQKNQDEFFKRMYRLSKKDWRNLYLNSITSAYDPHTEYYPPKDKENFDIQFSGQFEGIGATLQEREGEIKVMNIVPGSASWKQGELKEGDIIQKVAQGDDEPVSIIDMPLDDAVQLIRGKKGSEVRLTVKKVDGIIKVIPIIRDVVVLAETYAKSVVLEPQKGKKIGYIKLPSFYSNFQDKNGRTSSRDMKEELIKLNDENVESLILDLRNNGGGSLGDVIDIVGLFIETGPVVQVKARGSLPQVYKDNDKEVVFDKPLIVLVNEFSASASEIFAAAVQDYNRGIVVGSPTFGKGSVQNFLDLDRVLGQEYDNIKPLGALKLTIQKYYRINGGATQLKGVVPDIILPDMYSYIDFGEEQEPYALKWDEVKKAKYQEWTPKYKLDKVQKDTDKRVSKNATFSSIDENAKRLNKRRNETLYSLNLEEYRALQRTLEEESKKYENLAKADETLKIIALKKDLAENKADTVKQASFEKFGKELKQDVHLQEAIRIMNQVQ
;
A
#
# COMPACT_ATOMS: atom_id res chain seq x y z
N MET A 1 -4.90 4.26 -8.39
CA MET A 1 -6.33 4.22 -8.71
C MET A 1 -7.08 3.17 -7.90
N LYS A 2 -6.62 1.89 -7.82
CA LYS A 2 -7.17 0.88 -6.89
C LYS A 2 -7.24 1.45 -5.45
N THR A 3 -6.18 2.11 -5.01
CA THR A 3 -6.10 2.82 -3.73
C THR A 3 -7.00 4.06 -3.67
N TYR A 4 -7.18 4.75 -4.79
CA TYR A 4 -8.02 5.96 -4.87
C TYR A 4 -9.51 5.61 -4.80
N LEU A 5 -9.97 4.58 -5.54
CA LEU A 5 -11.35 4.10 -5.48
C LEU A 5 -11.65 3.34 -4.18
N GLN A 6 -10.71 2.54 -3.67
CA GLN A 6 -10.82 1.97 -2.33
C GLN A 6 -10.87 3.07 -1.27
N ASN A 7 -10.06 4.12 -1.36
CA ASN A 7 -10.13 5.25 -0.43
C ASN A 7 -11.42 6.05 -0.56
N ILE A 8 -12.01 6.19 -1.76
CA ILE A 8 -13.32 6.81 -1.93
C ILE A 8 -14.42 5.96 -1.27
N TYR A 9 -14.33 4.63 -1.36
CA TYR A 9 -15.34 3.71 -0.82
C TYR A 9 -15.09 3.32 0.65
N THR A 10 -13.83 3.12 1.05
CA THR A 10 -13.46 2.75 2.42
C THR A 10 -13.40 3.94 3.37
N GLU A 11 -13.08 5.15 2.91
CA GLU A 11 -13.12 6.34 3.78
C GLU A 11 -14.50 6.60 4.39
N GLN A 12 -15.58 6.14 3.77
CA GLN A 12 -16.92 6.27 4.36
C GLN A 12 -17.32 5.09 5.27
N SER A 13 -16.89 3.87 4.99
CA SER A 13 -17.21 2.69 5.83
C SER A 13 -16.18 2.43 6.92
N GLU A 14 -14.90 2.65 6.66
CA GLU A 14 -13.82 2.51 7.65
C GLU A 14 -13.70 3.72 8.58
N ARG A 15 -14.13 4.93 8.18
CA ARG A 15 -14.23 6.05 9.13
C ARG A 15 -15.19 5.76 10.26
N THR A 16 -16.23 4.95 10.04
CA THR A 16 -17.16 4.59 11.11
C THR A 16 -16.57 3.55 12.07
N LEU A 17 -15.83 2.57 11.58
CA LEU A 17 -15.16 1.55 12.41
C LEU A 17 -13.80 1.99 12.95
N PHE A 18 -13.04 2.77 12.16
CA PHE A 18 -11.70 3.23 12.52
C PHE A 18 -11.70 4.60 13.22
N GLN A 19 -12.67 5.47 13.00
CA GLN A 19 -12.79 6.72 13.79
C GLN A 19 -13.20 6.44 15.21
N GLN A 20 -13.96 5.39 15.46
CA GLN A 20 -14.28 4.99 16.84
C GLN A 20 -13.06 4.44 17.58
N ALA A 21 -12.19 3.70 16.91
CA ALA A 21 -10.89 3.32 17.46
C ALA A 21 -9.89 4.50 17.51
N LYS A 22 -10.02 5.50 16.63
CA LYS A 22 -9.15 6.69 16.56
C LYS A 22 -9.55 7.85 17.45
N GLN A 23 -10.82 8.06 17.73
CA GLN A 23 -11.22 9.12 18.65
C GLN A 23 -10.73 8.87 20.07
N SER A 24 -10.66 7.61 20.48
CA SER A 24 -10.08 7.20 21.75
C SER A 24 -8.55 7.37 21.78
N ILE A 25 -7.87 7.21 20.65
CA ILE A 25 -6.41 7.36 20.50
C ILE A 25 -6.03 8.83 20.15
N SER A 26 -6.95 9.62 19.57
CA SER A 26 -6.66 10.94 18.98
C SER A 26 -6.52 12.09 19.97
N ASN A 27 -6.92 11.95 21.21
CA ASN A 27 -6.73 13.04 22.18
C ASN A 27 -5.29 13.15 22.73
N LYS A 28 -4.37 12.25 22.32
CA LYS A 28 -2.94 12.31 22.68
C LYS A 28 -1.96 12.07 21.53
N ILE A 29 -2.43 11.77 20.31
CA ILE A 29 -1.55 11.59 19.16
C ILE A 29 -2.10 12.40 17.97
N LYS A 30 -2.02 13.72 18.08
CA LYS A 30 -2.05 14.60 16.92
C LYS A 30 -0.68 14.56 16.30
N SER A 31 -0.50 13.72 15.39
CA SER A 31 0.42 13.67 14.25
C SER A 31 0.94 12.26 14.03
N THR A 32 0.83 11.87 12.80
CA THR A 32 1.41 10.67 12.18
C THR A 32 0.55 9.41 12.30
N VAL A 33 -0.13 9.11 11.30
CA VAL A 33 -0.15 8.00 10.36
C VAL A 33 -1.37 8.12 9.48
N LYS A 34 -1.23 8.86 8.37
CA LYS A 34 -2.00 8.62 7.17
C LYS A 34 -1.02 8.04 6.18
N PHE A 35 -0.87 6.76 6.19
CA PHE A 35 -0.45 6.06 4.99
C PHE A 35 -1.28 4.79 4.88
N GLY A 36 -2.00 4.81 3.76
CA GLY A 36 -2.88 3.77 3.36
C GLY A 36 -2.17 2.46 3.18
N TYR A 37 -2.93 1.44 3.36
CA TYR A 37 -2.61 0.11 2.92
C TYR A 37 -2.31 0.16 1.44
N LEU A 38 -1.07 -0.11 1.09
CA LEU A 38 -0.64 -0.38 -0.25
C LEU A 38 0.18 -1.65 -0.21
N SER A 39 -0.28 -2.59 -0.97
CA SER A 39 0.51 -3.71 -1.43
C SER A 39 1.87 -3.18 -1.92
N ALA A 40 2.90 -3.28 -1.08
CA ALA A 40 4.27 -3.07 -1.47
C ALA A 40 4.77 -4.33 -2.14
N PHE A 41 5.20 -4.26 -3.38
CA PHE A 41 5.57 -5.40 -4.18
C PHE A 41 6.97 -5.32 -4.73
N ALA A 42 7.59 -6.44 -4.68
CA ALA A 42 8.95 -6.68 -5.06
C ALA A 42 9.18 -6.65 -6.57
N LEU A 43 10.30 -6.15 -6.94
CA LEU A 43 10.82 -6.04 -8.28
C LEU A 43 12.05 -6.88 -8.51
N LEU A 44 12.16 -7.37 -9.68
CA LEU A 44 13.43 -7.83 -10.23
C LEU A 44 13.74 -7.10 -11.53
N VAL A 45 14.91 -6.53 -11.56
CA VAL A 45 15.48 -5.98 -12.78
C VAL A 45 16.62 -6.86 -13.24
N LEU A 46 16.53 -7.30 -14.46
CA LEU A 46 17.71 -7.71 -15.21
C LEU A 46 18.20 -6.50 -16.01
N SER A 47 19.29 -5.90 -15.56
CA SER A 47 19.99 -4.94 -16.37
C SER A 47 20.76 -5.65 -17.47
N SER A 48 20.46 -5.33 -18.70
CA SER A 48 21.30 -5.67 -19.84
C SER A 48 22.57 -4.84 -19.83
N CYS A 49 23.70 -5.55 -19.86
CA CYS A 49 24.97 -5.28 -20.55
C CYS A 49 25.70 -3.94 -20.40
N ASN A 50 26.95 -4.02 -19.92
CA ASN A 50 28.05 -4.18 -20.85
C ASN A 50 29.32 -4.68 -20.19
N GLN A 51 29.84 -5.74 -20.81
CA GLN A 51 31.23 -6.20 -20.93
C GLN A 51 32.28 -5.68 -19.93
N ASN A 52 32.71 -6.51 -18.99
CA ASN A 52 33.95 -7.26 -19.09
C ASN A 52 34.21 -8.06 -17.82
N GLN A 53 34.50 -9.32 -18.10
CA GLN A 53 35.24 -10.29 -17.33
C GLN A 53 34.50 -11.20 -16.36
N THR A 54 34.57 -12.43 -16.77
CA THR A 54 34.65 -13.73 -16.16
C THR A 54 33.33 -14.47 -15.92
N THR A 55 33.07 -15.35 -16.89
CA THR A 55 32.43 -16.68 -16.75
C THR A 55 31.27 -16.76 -15.76
N ALA A 56 30.12 -16.22 -16.17
CA ALA A 56 28.82 -16.74 -15.78
C ALA A 56 28.28 -17.49 -17.02
N GLU A 57 27.98 -18.74 -16.85
CA GLU A 57 27.27 -19.55 -17.85
C GLU A 57 26.01 -18.81 -18.26
N ALA A 58 25.90 -18.57 -19.55
CA ALA A 58 24.79 -17.88 -20.15
C ALA A 58 23.47 -18.57 -19.75
N GLN A 59 22.51 -17.80 -19.31
CA GLN A 59 21.13 -18.22 -19.21
C GLN A 59 20.71 -18.76 -20.58
N GLU A 60 20.43 -20.05 -20.69
CA GLU A 60 19.47 -20.52 -21.69
C GLU A 60 18.11 -19.93 -21.31
N LEU A 61 17.82 -18.74 -21.83
CA LEU A 61 16.45 -18.27 -22.02
C LEU A 61 15.75 -19.38 -22.83
N ASP A 62 14.57 -19.76 -22.41
CA ASP A 62 13.71 -20.66 -23.17
C ASP A 62 13.71 -20.17 -24.63
N SER A 63 14.36 -20.92 -25.51
CA SER A 63 14.58 -20.56 -26.92
C SER A 63 13.29 -20.42 -27.71
N ASN A 64 12.13 -20.55 -27.08
CA ASN A 64 10.81 -20.44 -27.64
C ASN A 64 10.08 -19.14 -27.27
N GLN A 65 10.64 -18.27 -26.42
CA GLN A 65 9.99 -16.98 -26.13
C GLN A 65 10.36 -15.94 -27.20
N VAL A 66 9.34 -15.43 -27.88
CA VAL A 66 9.52 -14.32 -28.85
C VAL A 66 9.91 -13.07 -28.09
N PRO A 67 10.97 -12.34 -28.49
CA PRO A 67 11.34 -11.07 -27.87
C PRO A 67 10.15 -10.08 -27.92
N MET A 68 9.92 -9.36 -26.83
CA MET A 68 8.78 -8.42 -26.72
C MET A 68 8.84 -7.28 -27.74
N GLU A 69 10.03 -6.89 -28.15
CA GLU A 69 10.24 -5.91 -29.22
C GLU A 69 9.61 -6.39 -30.54
N MET A 70 9.78 -7.68 -30.89
CA MET A 70 9.13 -8.25 -32.08
C MET A 70 7.62 -8.35 -31.92
N VAL A 71 7.14 -8.68 -30.73
CA VAL A 71 5.71 -8.71 -30.42
C VAL A 71 5.11 -7.33 -30.57
N ALA A 72 5.71 -6.31 -29.95
CA ALA A 72 5.26 -4.93 -29.99
C ALA A 72 5.24 -4.38 -31.41
N GLN A 73 6.29 -4.64 -32.19
CA GLN A 73 6.35 -4.27 -33.61
C GLN A 73 5.25 -4.95 -34.45
N ASN A 74 5.04 -6.26 -34.26
CA ASN A 74 4.01 -6.99 -34.96
C ASN A 74 2.60 -6.49 -34.62
N VAL A 75 2.35 -6.11 -33.36
CA VAL A 75 1.10 -5.49 -32.94
C VAL A 75 0.97 -4.09 -33.56
N ALA A 76 2.01 -3.28 -33.52
CA ALA A 76 2.00 -1.91 -34.06
C ALA A 76 1.72 -1.88 -35.59
N LEU A 77 2.22 -2.87 -36.34
CA LEU A 77 1.90 -3.00 -37.77
C LEU A 77 0.39 -3.18 -38.10
N GLN A 78 -0.39 -3.60 -37.11
CA GLN A 78 -1.86 -3.71 -37.25
C GLN A 78 -2.57 -2.35 -37.13
N TYR A 79 -1.85 -1.34 -36.66
CA TYR A 79 -2.37 0.00 -36.37
C TYR A 79 -1.52 1.08 -37.09
N PRO A 80 -1.59 1.18 -38.42
CA PRO A 80 -0.68 2.02 -39.20
C PRO A 80 -0.82 3.52 -38.96
N SER A 81 -1.97 3.99 -38.44
CA SER A 81 -2.18 5.40 -38.17
C SER A 81 -1.52 5.88 -36.89
N LEU A 82 -0.99 4.97 -36.03
CA LEU A 82 -0.25 5.34 -34.80
C LEU A 82 0.91 6.29 -35.09
N THR A 83 1.61 6.13 -36.21
CA THR A 83 2.75 6.98 -36.57
C THR A 83 2.34 8.38 -37.06
N THR A 84 1.05 8.64 -37.23
CA THR A 84 0.49 9.90 -37.75
C THR A 84 -0.30 10.69 -36.70
N LEU A 85 -0.35 10.22 -35.47
CA LEU A 85 -0.97 10.97 -34.36
C LEU A 85 -0.08 12.19 -34.02
N ASP A 86 -0.72 13.35 -33.90
CA ASP A 86 -0.02 14.62 -33.67
C ASP A 86 0.17 14.93 -32.17
N ASP A 87 -0.62 14.32 -31.29
CA ASP A 87 -0.59 14.54 -29.85
C ASP A 87 -0.39 13.21 -29.09
N PRO A 88 0.73 13.03 -28.36
CA PRO A 88 0.96 11.84 -27.57
C PRO A 88 -0.04 11.65 -26.42
N ASP A 89 -0.65 12.74 -25.93
CA ASP A 89 -1.67 12.69 -24.87
C ASP A 89 -3.09 12.49 -25.42
N GLU A 90 -3.26 12.44 -26.73
CA GLU A 90 -4.55 12.18 -27.37
C GLU A 90 -5.11 10.83 -26.93
N ASP A 91 -6.35 10.84 -26.43
CA ASP A 91 -7.10 9.63 -26.09
C ASP A 91 -7.74 9.03 -27.37
N SER A 92 -6.90 8.72 -28.36
CA SER A 92 -7.35 8.17 -29.64
C SER A 92 -7.80 6.72 -29.47
N GLU A 93 -8.85 6.35 -30.19
CA GLU A 93 -9.36 4.97 -30.20
C GLU A 93 -8.28 3.98 -30.64
N GLU A 94 -7.49 4.32 -31.65
CA GLU A 94 -6.47 3.45 -32.21
C GLU A 94 -5.32 3.21 -31.23
N LYS A 95 -4.84 4.26 -30.55
CA LYS A 95 -3.85 4.12 -29.48
C LYS A 95 -4.35 3.22 -28.34
N ASN A 96 -5.61 3.36 -27.97
CA ASN A 96 -6.21 2.53 -26.93
C ASN A 96 -6.33 1.07 -27.37
N ARG A 97 -6.80 0.81 -28.59
CA ARG A 97 -6.88 -0.53 -29.15
C ARG A 97 -5.51 -1.19 -29.24
N PHE A 98 -4.51 -0.46 -29.70
CA PHE A 98 -3.10 -0.91 -29.70
C PHE A 98 -2.64 -1.29 -28.30
N LEU A 99 -2.86 -0.42 -27.29
CA LEU A 99 -2.43 -0.67 -25.91
C LEU A 99 -3.06 -1.96 -25.36
N LEU A 100 -4.37 -2.16 -25.53
CA LEU A 100 -5.05 -3.37 -25.10
C LEU A 100 -4.46 -4.62 -25.77
N THR A 101 -4.29 -4.58 -27.09
CA THR A 101 -3.72 -5.71 -27.85
C THR A 101 -2.29 -6.01 -27.39
N LEU A 102 -1.47 -4.98 -27.16
CA LEU A 102 -0.09 -5.15 -26.68
C LEU A 102 -0.05 -5.78 -25.28
N LEU A 103 -0.90 -5.32 -24.36
CA LEU A 103 -0.99 -5.88 -23.01
C LEU A 103 -1.42 -7.35 -23.04
N VAL A 104 -2.46 -7.69 -23.84
CA VAL A 104 -2.95 -9.06 -23.97
C VAL A 104 -1.88 -9.98 -24.56
N GLN A 105 -1.14 -9.52 -25.57
CA GLN A 105 -0.02 -10.29 -26.16
C GLN A 105 1.11 -10.50 -25.14
N ALA A 106 1.46 -9.46 -24.37
CA ALA A 106 2.46 -9.58 -23.31
C ALA A 106 2.04 -10.61 -22.22
N LEU A 107 0.77 -10.57 -21.81
CA LEU A 107 0.22 -11.49 -20.82
C LEU A 107 0.25 -12.94 -21.32
N THR A 108 -0.19 -13.21 -22.53
CA THR A 108 -0.24 -14.57 -23.10
C THR A 108 1.14 -15.16 -23.36
N GLN A 109 2.13 -14.33 -23.71
CA GLN A 109 3.45 -14.79 -24.08
C GLN A 109 4.44 -14.83 -22.90
N GLN A 110 4.40 -13.85 -22.02
CA GLN A 110 5.45 -13.63 -21.02
C GLN A 110 5.02 -13.97 -19.59
N HIS A 111 3.72 -14.09 -19.29
CA HIS A 111 3.26 -14.41 -17.95
C HIS A 111 3.75 -15.78 -17.51
N TYR A 112 4.11 -15.93 -16.22
CA TYR A 112 4.55 -17.21 -15.63
C TYR A 112 3.55 -18.35 -15.86
N GLN A 113 2.27 -18.08 -15.71
CA GLN A 113 1.16 -19.01 -15.94
C GLN A 113 0.15 -18.33 -16.87
N PRO A 114 0.38 -18.34 -18.20
CA PRO A 114 -0.55 -17.74 -19.15
C PRO A 114 -1.89 -18.44 -19.09
N LEU A 115 -2.96 -17.66 -19.19
CA LEU A 115 -4.33 -18.17 -19.30
C LEU A 115 -4.70 -18.38 -20.77
N ALA A 116 -5.58 -19.36 -21.03
CA ALA A 116 -6.34 -19.37 -22.26
C ALA A 116 -7.26 -18.14 -22.26
N LEU A 117 -7.37 -17.48 -23.40
CA LEU A 117 -8.34 -16.42 -23.60
C LEU A 117 -9.66 -17.09 -24.01
N ASP A 118 -10.48 -17.40 -23.04
CA ASP A 118 -11.73 -18.14 -23.14
C ASP A 118 -12.79 -17.56 -22.18
N ASP A 119 -13.96 -18.18 -22.16
CA ASP A 119 -15.07 -17.77 -21.27
C ASP A 119 -14.70 -17.73 -19.77
N ASP A 120 -13.73 -18.54 -19.30
CA ASP A 120 -13.27 -18.49 -17.88
C ASP A 120 -12.46 -17.22 -17.63
N PHE A 121 -11.57 -16.85 -18.55
CA PHE A 121 -10.87 -15.57 -18.50
C PHE A 121 -11.84 -14.39 -18.58
N ALA A 122 -12.81 -14.46 -19.51
CA ALA A 122 -13.85 -13.44 -19.68
C ALA A 122 -14.67 -13.26 -18.38
N ALA A 123 -15.04 -14.37 -17.73
CA ALA A 123 -15.78 -14.35 -16.46
C ALA A 123 -14.98 -13.68 -15.33
N LYS A 124 -13.71 -14.01 -15.19
CA LYS A 124 -12.82 -13.40 -14.18
C LYS A 124 -12.68 -11.89 -14.38
N THR A 125 -12.45 -11.48 -15.63
CA THR A 125 -12.33 -10.06 -16.00
C THR A 125 -13.61 -9.30 -15.71
N PHE A 126 -14.76 -9.87 -16.08
CA PHE A 126 -16.08 -9.33 -15.82
C PHE A 126 -16.31 -9.09 -14.32
N ASP A 127 -16.10 -10.12 -13.51
CA ASP A 127 -16.35 -10.06 -12.07
C ASP A 127 -15.43 -9.01 -11.39
N LEU A 128 -14.14 -8.98 -11.76
CA LEU A 128 -13.20 -7.97 -11.26
C LEU A 128 -13.58 -6.56 -11.67
N PHE A 129 -13.99 -6.36 -12.94
CA PHE A 129 -14.32 -5.04 -13.44
C PHE A 129 -15.60 -4.49 -12.77
N LEU A 130 -16.67 -5.28 -12.71
CA LEU A 130 -17.89 -4.84 -12.05
C LEU A 130 -17.71 -4.61 -10.56
N LYS A 131 -16.94 -5.47 -9.88
CA LYS A 131 -16.61 -5.25 -8.46
C LYS A 131 -15.80 -3.96 -8.25
N ARG A 132 -14.93 -3.58 -9.18
CA ARG A 132 -14.18 -2.33 -9.12
C ARG A 132 -15.04 -1.11 -9.45
N MET A 133 -16.02 -1.26 -10.32
CA MET A 133 -16.90 -0.18 -10.77
C MET A 133 -18.03 0.11 -9.78
N ASP A 134 -18.67 -0.93 -9.24
CA ASP A 134 -19.81 -0.83 -8.31
C ASP A 134 -19.73 -1.87 -7.19
N ASN A 135 -18.67 -1.83 -6.36
CA ASN A 135 -18.44 -2.79 -5.28
C ASN A 135 -19.63 -2.94 -4.33
N ASN A 136 -20.35 -1.85 -4.08
CA ASN A 136 -21.47 -1.82 -3.13
C ASN A 136 -22.84 -1.95 -3.80
N LYS A 137 -22.91 -2.23 -5.10
CA LYS A 137 -24.12 -2.43 -5.90
C LYS A 137 -25.15 -1.29 -5.74
N ARG A 138 -24.65 -0.05 -5.81
CA ARG A 138 -25.44 1.17 -5.58
C ARG A 138 -25.89 1.86 -6.86
N TYR A 139 -25.14 1.65 -7.95
CA TYR A 139 -25.38 2.32 -9.23
C TYR A 139 -26.21 1.47 -10.16
N PHE A 140 -25.79 0.25 -10.44
CA PHE A 140 -26.50 -0.60 -11.40
C PHE A 140 -27.82 -1.15 -10.84
N THR A 141 -28.80 -1.26 -11.73
CA THR A 141 -30.01 -2.05 -11.51
C THR A 141 -29.82 -3.48 -12.03
N GLN A 142 -30.74 -4.38 -11.72
CA GLN A 142 -30.74 -5.74 -12.28
C GLN A 142 -30.90 -5.75 -13.81
N GLU A 143 -31.60 -4.76 -14.37
CA GLU A 143 -31.70 -4.60 -15.82
C GLU A 143 -30.38 -4.18 -16.45
N ASP A 144 -29.69 -3.21 -15.83
CA ASP A 144 -28.36 -2.79 -16.26
C ASP A 144 -27.36 -3.95 -16.18
N PHE A 145 -27.35 -4.67 -15.07
CA PHE A 145 -26.50 -5.84 -14.90
C PHE A 145 -26.74 -6.89 -16.00
N LYS A 146 -28.01 -7.20 -16.34
CA LYS A 146 -28.32 -8.14 -17.44
C LYS A 146 -27.81 -7.65 -18.81
N LYS A 147 -27.89 -6.33 -19.09
CA LYS A 147 -27.36 -5.75 -20.33
C LYS A 147 -25.84 -5.89 -20.42
N ILE A 148 -25.16 -5.65 -19.32
CA ILE A 148 -23.70 -5.77 -19.23
C ILE A 148 -23.30 -7.25 -19.29
N GLU A 149 -23.98 -8.11 -18.54
CA GLU A 149 -23.75 -9.57 -18.48
C GLU A 149 -23.91 -10.26 -19.84
N ALA A 150 -24.82 -9.76 -20.71
CA ALA A 150 -25.00 -10.29 -22.05
C ALA A 150 -23.72 -10.23 -22.94
N GLN A 151 -22.75 -9.41 -22.55
CA GLN A 151 -21.45 -9.32 -23.24
C GLN A 151 -20.32 -10.06 -22.52
N LYS A 152 -20.61 -10.72 -21.39
CA LYS A 152 -19.60 -11.35 -20.54
C LYS A 152 -18.69 -12.29 -21.33
N ASN A 153 -19.27 -13.20 -22.11
CA ASN A 153 -18.53 -14.21 -22.89
C ASN A 153 -17.94 -13.66 -24.21
N LEU A 154 -17.93 -12.36 -24.43
CA LEU A 154 -17.29 -11.71 -25.58
C LEU A 154 -16.02 -10.96 -25.16
N ILE A 155 -15.70 -10.89 -23.86
CA ILE A 155 -14.60 -10.09 -23.34
C ILE A 155 -13.25 -10.62 -23.83
N ASP A 156 -13.06 -11.91 -23.90
CA ASP A 156 -11.85 -12.55 -24.39
C ASP A 156 -11.61 -12.27 -25.87
N ASP A 157 -12.63 -12.44 -26.71
CA ASP A 157 -12.59 -12.11 -28.16
C ASP A 157 -12.31 -10.62 -28.36
N GLN A 158 -12.99 -9.75 -27.63
CA GLN A 158 -12.81 -8.29 -27.68
C GLN A 158 -11.38 -7.90 -27.24
N ALA A 159 -10.87 -8.50 -26.16
CA ALA A 159 -9.53 -8.22 -25.68
C ALA A 159 -8.45 -8.61 -26.70
N MET A 160 -8.62 -9.75 -27.41
CA MET A 160 -7.72 -10.16 -28.49
C MET A 160 -7.72 -9.21 -29.68
N GLN A 161 -8.85 -8.57 -29.95
CA GLN A 161 -9.04 -7.66 -31.09
C GLN A 161 -8.81 -6.19 -30.77
N GLY A 162 -8.42 -5.88 -29.51
CA GLY A 162 -8.29 -4.51 -29.05
C GLY A 162 -9.63 -3.76 -28.98
N ASP A 163 -10.75 -4.49 -28.82
CA ASP A 163 -12.10 -3.92 -28.80
C ASP A 163 -12.55 -3.61 -27.36
N TYR A 164 -13.13 -2.44 -27.18
CA TYR A 164 -13.63 -1.94 -25.89
C TYR A 164 -15.17 -1.94 -25.81
N THR A 165 -15.87 -2.70 -26.64
CA THR A 165 -17.35 -2.68 -26.69
C THR A 165 -17.98 -2.99 -25.34
N PHE A 166 -17.49 -4.03 -24.63
CA PHE A 166 -17.93 -4.34 -23.26
C PHE A 166 -17.68 -3.17 -22.29
N PHE A 167 -16.45 -2.63 -22.28
CA PHE A 167 -16.08 -1.49 -21.42
C PHE A 167 -16.99 -0.29 -21.72
N ASN A 168 -17.17 0.07 -22.97
CA ASN A 168 -17.98 1.22 -23.38
C ASN A 168 -19.44 1.04 -22.93
N THR A 169 -20.02 -0.14 -23.12
CA THR A 169 -21.40 -0.44 -22.66
C THR A 169 -21.54 -0.28 -21.15
N ALA A 170 -20.62 -0.84 -20.37
CA ALA A 170 -20.68 -0.75 -18.91
C ALA A 170 -20.44 0.70 -18.43
N TYR A 171 -19.49 1.42 -19.06
CA TYR A 171 -19.17 2.80 -18.71
C TYR A 171 -20.33 3.76 -19.00
N GLU A 172 -20.97 3.67 -20.17
CA GLU A 172 -22.12 4.50 -20.54
C GLU A 172 -23.30 4.31 -19.58
N ILE A 173 -23.58 3.05 -19.20
CA ILE A 173 -24.61 2.76 -18.21
C ILE A 173 -24.22 3.36 -16.85
N PHE A 174 -22.96 3.19 -16.44
CA PHE A 174 -22.45 3.71 -15.18
C PHE A 174 -22.52 5.26 -15.12
N GLU A 175 -22.08 5.94 -16.16
CA GLU A 175 -22.12 7.40 -16.25
C GLU A 175 -23.56 7.94 -16.10
N LYS A 176 -24.51 7.31 -16.79
CA LYS A 176 -25.93 7.61 -16.63
C LYS A 176 -26.39 7.41 -15.18
N ARG A 177 -26.07 6.26 -14.59
CA ARG A 177 -26.48 5.92 -13.22
C ARG A 177 -25.81 6.78 -12.16
N LEU A 178 -24.60 7.22 -12.41
CA LEU A 178 -23.90 8.17 -11.52
C LEU A 178 -24.65 9.49 -11.43
N LYS A 179 -25.08 10.03 -12.58
CA LYS A 179 -25.88 11.27 -12.63
C LYS A 179 -27.23 11.12 -11.92
N GLU A 180 -27.95 10.03 -12.21
CA GLU A 180 -29.22 9.73 -11.53
C GLU A 180 -29.05 9.58 -10.02
N SER A 181 -27.93 8.97 -9.58
CA SER A 181 -27.61 8.81 -8.16
C SER A 181 -27.34 10.14 -7.46
N GLU A 182 -26.72 11.11 -8.13
CA GLU A 182 -26.55 12.48 -7.62
C GLU A 182 -27.90 13.17 -7.44
N GLU A 183 -28.78 13.09 -8.48
CA GLU A 183 -30.12 13.66 -8.42
C GLU A 183 -30.95 13.06 -7.27
N ILE A 184 -30.92 11.71 -7.12
CA ILE A 184 -31.57 11.00 -6.02
C ILE A 184 -31.03 11.45 -4.67
N SER A 185 -29.71 11.54 -4.52
CA SER A 185 -29.05 11.97 -3.29
C SER A 185 -29.49 13.36 -2.88
N THR A 186 -29.49 14.30 -3.82
CA THR A 186 -29.91 15.68 -3.61
C THR A 186 -31.40 15.76 -3.24
N GLU A 187 -32.27 14.96 -3.89
CA GLU A 187 -33.71 14.94 -3.59
C GLU A 187 -33.99 14.40 -2.19
N VAL A 188 -33.37 13.27 -1.85
CA VAL A 188 -33.56 12.58 -0.57
C VAL A 188 -33.11 13.45 0.60
N LEU A 189 -32.00 14.18 0.47
CA LEU A 189 -31.46 15.03 1.52
C LEU A 189 -32.25 16.35 1.73
N LYS A 190 -33.24 16.66 0.89
CA LYS A 190 -34.12 17.82 1.14
C LYS A 190 -35.09 17.63 2.31
N THR A 191 -35.43 16.38 2.64
CA THR A 191 -36.42 16.04 3.66
C THR A 191 -35.78 15.44 4.89
N PRO A 192 -36.25 15.78 6.11
CA PRO A 192 -35.76 15.15 7.34
C PRO A 192 -36.03 13.64 7.36
N PHE A 193 -35.13 12.90 8.00
CA PHE A 193 -35.29 11.46 8.19
C PHE A 193 -36.05 11.13 9.48
N ASP A 194 -36.89 10.09 9.42
CA ASP A 194 -37.50 9.48 10.59
C ASP A 194 -36.62 8.35 11.14
N PHE A 195 -35.91 8.62 12.22
CA PHE A 195 -35.01 7.69 12.89
C PHE A 195 -35.70 6.79 13.94
N THR A 196 -37.01 6.86 14.06
CA THR A 196 -37.77 5.97 14.97
C THR A 196 -38.19 4.65 14.30
N LYS A 197 -38.10 4.59 12.98
CA LYS A 197 -38.47 3.40 12.20
C LYS A 197 -37.43 2.29 12.33
N ASN A 198 -37.94 1.05 12.51
CA ASN A 198 -37.10 -0.13 12.53
C ASN A 198 -36.78 -0.59 11.09
N GLU A 199 -35.72 -0.02 10.56
CA GLU A 199 -35.16 -0.32 9.24
C GLU A 199 -33.70 -0.72 9.41
N THR A 200 -33.19 -1.48 8.47
CA THR A 200 -31.77 -1.89 8.46
C THR A 200 -31.11 -1.59 7.12
N ILE A 201 -29.78 -1.46 7.14
CA ILE A 201 -28.93 -1.34 5.95
C ILE A 201 -27.81 -2.38 6.01
N GLU A 202 -27.60 -3.11 4.91
CA GLU A 202 -26.42 -3.93 4.68
C GLU A 202 -25.32 -3.06 4.05
N LEU A 203 -24.14 -3.03 4.66
CA LEU A 203 -22.99 -2.24 4.17
C LEU A 203 -21.98 -3.07 3.39
N ASP A 204 -22.09 -4.41 3.44
CA ASP A 204 -21.24 -5.32 2.68
C ASP A 204 -21.81 -5.53 1.28
N GLY A 205 -21.13 -5.01 0.27
CA GLY A 205 -21.56 -5.15 -1.14
C GLY A 205 -21.59 -6.60 -1.63
N ASP A 206 -20.78 -7.49 -1.06
CA ASP A 206 -20.81 -8.91 -1.44
C ASP A 206 -22.11 -9.59 -0.96
N LYS A 207 -22.72 -9.09 0.12
CA LYS A 207 -24.03 -9.55 0.62
C LYS A 207 -25.22 -8.79 0.01
N ALA A 208 -24.97 -7.63 -0.59
CA ALA A 208 -26.00 -6.82 -1.22
C ALA A 208 -26.41 -7.38 -2.59
N ASN A 209 -27.63 -7.06 -3.02
CA ASN A 209 -28.13 -7.36 -4.36
C ASN A 209 -28.33 -6.08 -5.15
N TYR A 210 -28.19 -6.14 -6.48
CA TYR A 210 -28.57 -5.03 -7.34
C TYR A 210 -30.06 -4.70 -7.19
N ALA A 211 -30.40 -3.42 -7.18
CA ALA A 211 -31.76 -2.93 -7.14
C ALA A 211 -32.55 -3.47 -8.35
N LYS A 212 -33.80 -3.88 -8.14
CA LYS A 212 -34.65 -4.41 -9.23
C LYS A 212 -34.94 -3.35 -10.29
N ASP A 213 -35.17 -2.12 -9.84
CA ASP A 213 -35.58 -0.97 -10.63
C ASP A 213 -35.15 0.33 -9.96
N GLU A 214 -35.44 1.45 -10.61
CA GLU A 214 -35.11 2.79 -10.11
C GLU A 214 -35.79 3.13 -8.79
N THR A 215 -36.99 2.60 -8.52
CA THR A 215 -37.68 2.79 -7.25
C THR A 215 -36.92 2.17 -6.09
N GLN A 216 -36.44 0.93 -6.30
CA GLN A 216 -35.62 0.25 -5.29
C GLN A 216 -34.23 0.88 -5.20
N GLN A 217 -33.68 1.41 -6.28
CA GLN A 217 -32.42 2.14 -6.27
C GLN A 217 -32.53 3.43 -5.41
N LYS A 218 -33.62 4.20 -5.55
CA LYS A 218 -33.92 5.33 -4.65
C LYS A 218 -33.97 4.90 -3.19
N GLU A 219 -34.54 3.73 -2.91
CA GLU A 219 -34.60 3.20 -1.54
C GLU A 219 -33.23 2.77 -1.00
N VAL A 220 -32.35 2.19 -1.83
CA VAL A 220 -30.96 1.90 -1.47
C VAL A 220 -30.23 3.20 -1.09
N TRP A 221 -30.33 4.24 -1.92
CA TRP A 221 -29.74 5.55 -1.64
C TRP A 221 -30.37 6.22 -0.40
N ARG A 222 -31.68 6.16 -0.24
CA ARG A 222 -32.37 6.70 0.93
C ARG A 222 -31.84 6.08 2.24
N LYS A 223 -31.72 4.75 2.27
CA LYS A 223 -31.18 4.06 3.46
C LYS A 223 -29.73 4.40 3.73
N LEU A 224 -28.89 4.49 2.68
CA LEU A 224 -27.50 4.88 2.81
C LEU A 224 -27.37 6.31 3.39
N LEU A 225 -28.10 7.27 2.83
CA LEU A 225 -28.08 8.65 3.27
C LEU A 225 -28.65 8.82 4.68
N LYS A 226 -29.75 8.08 4.99
CA LYS A 226 -30.28 8.00 6.36
C LYS A 226 -29.21 7.51 7.34
N TYR A 227 -28.47 6.45 6.99
CA TYR A 227 -27.36 5.96 7.81
C TYR A 227 -26.28 7.02 8.03
N GLN A 228 -25.84 7.68 6.97
CA GLN A 228 -24.79 8.73 7.04
C GLN A 228 -25.24 9.91 7.91
N VAL A 229 -26.49 10.37 7.73
CA VAL A 229 -27.07 11.45 8.56
C VAL A 229 -27.20 11.01 10.01
N MET A 230 -27.61 9.77 10.27
CA MET A 230 -27.72 9.22 11.62
C MET A 230 -26.37 9.18 12.35
N VAL A 231 -25.32 8.72 11.66
CA VAL A 231 -23.94 8.71 12.20
C VAL A 231 -23.52 10.13 12.55
N ARG A 232 -23.75 11.08 11.66
CA ARG A 232 -23.39 12.47 11.89
C ARG A 232 -24.21 13.13 12.99
N LEU A 233 -25.50 12.81 13.07
CA LEU A 233 -26.40 13.26 14.13
C LEU A 233 -25.93 12.76 15.51
N ASP A 234 -25.52 11.51 15.62
CA ASP A 234 -24.97 10.97 16.86
C ASP A 234 -23.70 11.71 17.30
N ASP A 235 -22.77 12.00 16.39
CA ASP A 235 -21.59 12.83 16.69
C ASP A 235 -21.98 14.19 17.28
N LEU A 236 -22.99 14.85 16.69
CA LEU A 236 -23.48 16.15 17.13
C LEU A 236 -24.16 16.05 18.49
N LEU A 237 -24.98 15.03 18.72
CA LEU A 237 -25.63 14.78 20.01
C LEU A 237 -24.60 14.54 21.11
N GLN A 238 -23.57 13.73 20.87
CA GLN A 238 -22.48 13.53 21.84
C GLN A 238 -21.73 14.81 22.15
N ALA A 239 -21.49 15.67 21.13
CA ALA A 239 -20.84 16.96 21.32
C ALA A 239 -21.69 17.91 22.17
N GLU A 240 -23.00 17.96 21.95
CA GLU A 240 -23.93 18.77 22.75
C GLU A 240 -24.05 18.25 24.19
N GLU A 241 -24.17 16.94 24.41
CA GLU A 241 -24.19 16.30 25.73
C GLU A 241 -22.91 16.62 26.53
N LYS A 242 -21.76 16.70 25.83
CA LYS A 242 -20.49 17.09 26.46
C LYS A 242 -20.49 18.56 26.87
N LYS A 243 -20.92 19.46 26.00
CA LYS A 243 -21.00 20.91 26.31
C LYS A 243 -21.94 21.17 27.49
N GLU A 244 -23.10 20.49 27.53
CA GLU A 244 -24.08 20.61 28.62
C GLU A 244 -23.48 20.20 29.97
N LYS A 245 -22.57 19.21 29.99
CA LYS A 245 -21.84 18.77 31.18
C LYS A 245 -20.72 19.73 31.58
N ASP A 246 -19.99 20.27 30.59
CA ASP A 246 -18.78 21.06 30.82
C ASP A 246 -19.07 22.56 31.03
N GLU A 247 -20.16 23.10 30.46
CA GLU A 247 -20.49 24.50 30.45
C GLU A 247 -21.77 24.79 31.24
N LYS A 248 -21.66 25.42 32.41
CA LYS A 248 -22.79 25.73 33.30
C LYS A 248 -23.75 26.74 32.67
N GLY A 249 -24.96 26.30 32.36
CA GLY A 249 -25.99 27.16 31.74
C GLY A 249 -26.05 27.07 30.20
N TYR A 250 -25.27 26.16 29.61
CA TYR A 250 -25.38 25.84 28.18
C TYR A 250 -26.77 25.27 27.88
N LYS A 251 -27.38 25.71 26.80
CA LYS A 251 -28.66 25.17 26.31
C LYS A 251 -28.38 24.42 25.04
N ALA A 252 -28.48 23.07 25.12
CA ALA A 252 -28.28 22.18 23.97
C ALA A 252 -29.27 22.48 22.85
N LYS A 253 -28.82 22.32 21.60
CA LYS A 253 -29.65 22.36 20.42
C LYS A 253 -30.67 21.21 20.43
N SER A 254 -31.83 21.44 19.86
CA SER A 254 -32.84 20.40 19.67
C SER A 254 -32.38 19.36 18.67
N ILE A 255 -32.88 18.13 18.79
CA ILE A 255 -32.60 17.03 17.85
C ILE A 255 -32.97 17.41 16.40
N THR A 256 -34.00 18.21 16.21
CA THR A 256 -34.44 18.69 14.88
C THR A 256 -33.41 19.65 14.25
N GLU A 257 -32.80 20.54 15.06
CA GLU A 257 -31.74 21.45 14.59
C GLU A 257 -30.48 20.65 14.28
N LEU A 258 -30.11 19.69 15.13
CA LEU A 258 -28.95 18.86 14.92
C LEU A 258 -29.11 17.92 13.71
N GLU A 259 -30.31 17.39 13.48
CA GLU A 259 -30.61 16.60 12.25
C GLU A 259 -30.42 17.44 10.99
N LYS A 260 -30.92 18.69 11.01
CA LYS A 260 -30.73 19.60 9.90
C LYS A 260 -29.24 19.87 9.66
N ASP A 261 -28.47 20.19 10.71
CA ASP A 261 -27.04 20.44 10.61
C ASP A 261 -26.29 19.19 10.07
N ALA A 262 -26.69 17.97 10.52
CA ALA A 262 -26.15 16.71 10.08
C ALA A 262 -26.44 16.46 8.58
N ARG A 263 -27.67 16.68 8.16
CA ARG A 263 -28.13 16.51 6.78
C ARG A 263 -27.46 17.47 5.81
N GLU A 264 -27.32 18.75 6.18
CA GLU A 264 -26.59 19.74 5.40
C GLU A 264 -25.10 19.36 5.25
N ARG A 265 -24.52 18.82 6.30
CA ARG A 265 -23.12 18.33 6.22
C ARG A 265 -22.97 17.10 5.33
N VAL A 266 -23.93 16.18 5.39
CA VAL A 266 -23.94 15.00 4.49
C VAL A 266 -24.16 15.44 3.05
N GLN A 267 -25.05 16.43 2.78
CA GLN A 267 -25.22 17.00 1.45
C GLN A 267 -23.88 17.51 0.90
N LYS A 268 -23.18 18.36 1.66
CA LYS A 268 -21.87 18.87 1.24
C LYS A 268 -20.88 17.74 0.94
N ASN A 269 -20.86 16.69 1.75
CA ASN A 269 -19.98 15.55 1.51
C ASN A 269 -20.37 14.79 0.22
N GLN A 270 -21.67 14.67 -0.09
CA GLN A 270 -22.13 14.04 -1.34
C GLN A 270 -21.77 14.91 -2.54
N ASP A 271 -21.94 16.23 -2.48
CA ASP A 271 -21.55 17.14 -3.56
C ASP A 271 -20.05 17.02 -3.87
N GLU A 272 -19.21 17.00 -2.84
CA GLU A 272 -17.76 16.76 -3.00
C GLU A 272 -17.43 15.36 -3.55
N PHE A 273 -18.20 14.33 -3.15
CA PHE A 273 -18.04 12.98 -3.67
C PHE A 273 -18.36 12.91 -5.16
N PHE A 274 -19.52 13.41 -5.60
CA PHE A 274 -19.90 13.40 -7.02
C PHE A 274 -18.95 14.28 -7.86
N LYS A 275 -18.53 15.45 -7.34
CA LYS A 275 -17.51 16.28 -7.99
C LYS A 275 -16.21 15.47 -8.23
N ARG A 276 -15.77 14.65 -7.26
CA ARG A 276 -14.59 13.77 -7.46
C ARG A 276 -14.84 12.66 -8.48
N MET A 277 -16.02 12.05 -8.47
CA MET A 277 -16.36 11.00 -9.45
C MET A 277 -16.35 11.53 -10.89
N TYR A 278 -16.87 12.74 -11.12
CA TYR A 278 -16.86 13.40 -12.45
C TYR A 278 -15.48 13.87 -12.90
N ARG A 279 -14.52 14.04 -11.99
CA ARG A 279 -13.13 14.31 -12.36
C ARG A 279 -12.42 13.09 -12.94
N LEU A 280 -12.92 11.88 -12.68
CA LEU A 280 -12.39 10.68 -13.28
C LEU A 280 -12.79 10.64 -14.77
N SER A 281 -11.78 10.70 -15.63
CA SER A 281 -11.96 10.66 -17.07
C SER A 281 -12.32 9.24 -17.56
N LYS A 282 -12.84 9.12 -18.77
CA LYS A 282 -13.04 7.81 -19.42
C LYS A 282 -11.74 7.01 -19.51
N LYS A 283 -10.59 7.68 -19.67
CA LYS A 283 -9.25 7.08 -19.65
C LYS A 283 -8.95 6.41 -18.29
N ASP A 284 -9.33 7.03 -17.17
CA ASP A 284 -9.13 6.45 -15.84
C ASP A 284 -9.98 5.19 -15.65
N TRP A 285 -11.23 5.19 -16.08
CA TRP A 285 -12.09 4.02 -16.05
C TRP A 285 -11.61 2.91 -16.98
N ARG A 286 -11.04 3.26 -18.13
CA ARG A 286 -10.41 2.31 -19.04
C ARG A 286 -9.17 1.66 -18.42
N ASN A 287 -8.33 2.42 -17.72
CA ASN A 287 -7.20 1.87 -16.98
C ASN A 287 -7.66 0.86 -15.90
N LEU A 288 -8.81 1.12 -15.27
CA LEU A 288 -9.43 0.17 -14.34
C LEU A 288 -9.84 -1.14 -15.05
N TYR A 289 -10.38 -1.04 -16.27
CA TYR A 289 -10.72 -2.20 -17.09
C TYR A 289 -9.46 -2.98 -17.51
N LEU A 290 -8.43 -2.30 -18.04
CA LEU A 290 -7.14 -2.92 -18.34
C LEU A 290 -6.56 -3.65 -17.13
N ASN A 291 -6.65 -3.05 -15.95
CA ASN A 291 -6.23 -3.69 -14.71
C ASN A 291 -7.16 -4.81 -14.24
N SER A 292 -8.36 -4.91 -14.74
CA SER A 292 -9.22 -6.09 -14.52
C SER A 292 -8.80 -7.26 -15.39
N ILE A 293 -8.36 -6.99 -16.63
CA ILE A 293 -7.77 -7.97 -17.54
C ILE A 293 -6.45 -8.52 -16.95
N THR A 294 -5.53 -7.64 -16.52
CA THR A 294 -4.23 -8.09 -16.01
C THR A 294 -4.38 -8.87 -14.71
N SER A 295 -5.24 -8.41 -13.79
CA SER A 295 -5.48 -9.07 -12.49
C SER A 295 -6.26 -10.38 -12.60
N ALA A 296 -6.86 -10.71 -13.76
CA ALA A 296 -7.45 -12.03 -14.00
C ALA A 296 -6.38 -13.14 -14.07
N TYR A 297 -5.12 -12.80 -14.35
CA TYR A 297 -3.99 -13.72 -14.37
C TYR A 297 -3.46 -14.00 -12.97
N ASP A 298 -3.20 -12.96 -12.19
CA ASP A 298 -2.83 -13.01 -10.79
C ASP A 298 -2.96 -11.61 -10.15
N PRO A 299 -3.01 -11.49 -8.80
CA PRO A 299 -3.23 -10.21 -8.12
C PRO A 299 -2.08 -9.21 -8.24
N HIS A 300 -0.91 -9.62 -8.75
CA HIS A 300 0.31 -8.82 -8.82
C HIS A 300 0.66 -8.36 -10.23
N THR A 301 -0.01 -8.91 -11.24
CA THR A 301 0.11 -8.48 -12.63
C THR A 301 -0.78 -7.27 -12.85
N GLU A 302 -0.18 -6.12 -13.20
CA GLU A 302 -0.86 -4.82 -13.23
C GLU A 302 -0.27 -3.88 -14.27
N TYR A 303 -1.13 -3.20 -15.03
CA TYR A 303 -0.73 -2.11 -15.91
C TYR A 303 -0.58 -0.82 -15.10
N TYR A 304 0.55 -0.17 -15.25
CA TYR A 304 0.89 1.12 -14.67
C TYR A 304 0.88 2.19 -15.76
N PRO A 305 -0.12 3.07 -15.81
CA PRO A 305 -0.01 4.29 -16.60
C PRO A 305 1.26 5.08 -16.23
N PRO A 306 1.79 5.95 -17.10
CA PRO A 306 3.07 6.62 -16.88
C PRO A 306 3.20 7.28 -15.50
N LYS A 307 2.18 7.98 -15.05
CA LYS A 307 2.09 8.64 -13.76
C LYS A 307 2.18 7.66 -12.58
N ASP A 308 1.46 6.54 -12.66
CA ASP A 308 1.44 5.53 -11.59
C ASP A 308 2.81 4.82 -11.53
N LYS A 309 3.46 4.63 -12.68
CA LYS A 309 4.83 4.08 -12.76
C LYS A 309 5.84 5.00 -12.10
N GLU A 310 5.78 6.31 -12.36
CA GLU A 310 6.63 7.29 -11.69
C GLU A 310 6.43 7.28 -10.16
N ASN A 311 5.19 7.28 -9.70
CA ASN A 311 4.88 7.20 -8.27
C ASN A 311 5.40 5.91 -7.63
N PHE A 312 5.32 4.79 -8.34
CA PHE A 312 5.90 3.52 -7.91
C PHE A 312 7.43 3.62 -7.74
N ASP A 313 8.13 4.19 -8.72
CA ASP A 313 9.59 4.33 -8.68
C ASP A 313 10.04 5.20 -7.51
N ILE A 314 9.29 6.26 -7.21
CA ILE A 314 9.53 7.13 -6.04
C ILE A 314 9.38 6.35 -4.73
N GLN A 315 8.31 5.59 -4.59
CA GLN A 315 8.08 4.80 -3.38
C GLN A 315 9.15 3.73 -3.19
N PHE A 316 9.60 3.15 -4.27
CA PHE A 316 10.58 2.07 -4.24
C PHE A 316 12.01 2.56 -3.98
N SER A 317 12.40 3.70 -4.54
CA SER A 317 13.73 4.29 -4.32
C SER A 317 13.82 5.10 -3.02
N GLY A 318 12.69 5.52 -2.45
CA GLY A 318 12.64 6.41 -1.29
C GLY A 318 13.09 7.84 -1.56
N GLN A 319 13.19 8.24 -2.83
CA GLN A 319 13.61 9.58 -3.23
C GLN A 319 12.91 10.03 -4.51
N PHE A 320 12.78 11.33 -4.67
CA PHE A 320 12.25 11.95 -5.89
C PHE A 320 12.86 13.33 -6.12
N GLU A 321 12.77 13.82 -7.34
CA GLU A 321 13.20 15.17 -7.69
C GLU A 321 12.03 16.15 -7.60
N GLY A 322 12.19 17.21 -6.82
CA GLY A 322 11.13 18.17 -6.59
C GLY A 322 11.44 19.19 -5.50
N ILE A 323 10.37 19.72 -4.90
CA ILE A 323 10.50 20.78 -3.88
C ILE A 323 10.54 20.25 -2.43
N GLY A 324 10.00 19.06 -2.16
CA GLY A 324 9.96 18.45 -0.82
C GLY A 324 8.92 19.05 0.11
N ALA A 325 7.69 19.14 -0.35
CA ALA A 325 6.52 19.50 0.45
C ALA A 325 5.47 18.39 0.39
N THR A 326 4.79 18.12 1.51
CA THR A 326 3.59 17.29 1.55
C THR A 326 2.38 18.18 1.29
N LEU A 327 1.59 17.82 0.30
CA LEU A 327 0.45 18.60 -0.16
C LEU A 327 -0.86 17.83 0.11
N GLN A 328 -1.95 18.58 0.32
CA GLN A 328 -3.30 18.05 0.45
C GLN A 328 -4.27 18.93 -0.36
N GLU A 329 -5.11 18.30 -1.18
CA GLU A 329 -6.24 18.99 -1.79
C GLU A 329 -7.40 19.02 -0.78
N ARG A 330 -7.96 20.18 -0.61
CA ARG A 330 -9.19 20.36 0.17
C ARG A 330 -10.02 21.49 -0.42
N GLU A 331 -11.28 21.19 -0.76
CA GLU A 331 -12.23 22.18 -1.30
C GLU A 331 -11.70 22.90 -2.57
N GLY A 332 -10.94 22.18 -3.40
CA GLY A 332 -10.33 22.72 -4.63
C GLY A 332 -9.03 23.51 -4.42
N GLU A 333 -8.57 23.68 -3.18
CA GLU A 333 -7.31 24.35 -2.86
C GLU A 333 -6.21 23.34 -2.53
N ILE A 334 -4.99 23.55 -3.05
CA ILE A 334 -3.80 22.75 -2.76
C ILE A 334 -3.04 23.36 -1.59
N LYS A 335 -3.12 22.75 -0.43
CA LYS A 335 -2.52 23.24 0.82
C LYS A 335 -1.24 22.52 1.17
N VAL A 336 -0.22 23.26 1.61
CA VAL A 336 1.02 22.72 2.17
C VAL A 336 0.76 22.21 3.58
N MET A 337 0.93 20.90 3.79
CA MET A 337 0.72 20.24 5.09
C MET A 337 2.00 20.11 5.89
N ASN A 338 3.13 19.91 5.22
CA ASN A 338 4.44 19.78 5.85
C ASN A 338 5.55 20.07 4.84
N ILE A 339 6.69 20.53 5.31
CA ILE A 339 7.92 20.69 4.53
C ILE A 339 8.91 19.62 4.98
N VAL A 340 9.43 18.85 4.02
CA VAL A 340 10.42 17.80 4.30
C VAL A 340 11.75 18.44 4.71
N PRO A 341 12.27 18.16 5.92
CA PRO A 341 13.54 18.73 6.36
C PRO A 341 14.69 18.44 5.40
N GLY A 342 15.51 19.45 5.12
CA GLY A 342 16.65 19.35 4.21
C GLY A 342 16.30 19.42 2.72
N SER A 343 15.02 19.46 2.35
CA SER A 343 14.54 19.60 0.97
C SER A 343 14.79 21.00 0.38
N ALA A 344 14.49 21.14 -0.92
CA ALA A 344 14.58 22.43 -1.62
C ALA A 344 13.71 23.52 -0.98
N SER A 345 12.44 23.23 -0.67
CA SER A 345 11.55 24.17 0.03
C SER A 345 12.02 24.51 1.43
N TRP A 346 12.57 23.54 2.15
CA TRP A 346 13.11 23.76 3.49
C TRP A 346 14.32 24.72 3.47
N LYS A 347 15.24 24.51 2.53
CA LYS A 347 16.46 25.35 2.33
C LYS A 347 16.08 26.76 1.86
N GLN A 348 15.12 26.87 0.95
CA GLN A 348 14.61 28.15 0.42
C GLN A 348 13.88 28.95 1.52
N GLY A 349 13.10 28.31 2.36
CA GLY A 349 12.61 28.83 3.64
C GLY A 349 11.35 29.72 3.59
N GLU A 350 10.83 30.11 2.43
CA GLU A 350 9.64 30.97 2.32
C GLU A 350 8.31 30.20 2.27
N LEU A 351 8.31 29.02 1.65
CA LEU A 351 7.16 28.12 1.67
C LEU A 351 6.99 27.53 3.06
N LYS A 352 5.78 27.59 3.62
CA LYS A 352 5.46 27.18 4.98
C LYS A 352 4.25 26.28 5.03
N GLU A 353 4.14 25.51 6.10
CA GLU A 353 2.94 24.76 6.45
C GLU A 353 1.74 25.71 6.58
N GLY A 354 0.61 25.32 6.00
CA GLY A 354 -0.61 26.11 5.96
C GLY A 354 -0.76 27.01 4.72
N ASP A 355 0.28 27.23 3.94
CA ASP A 355 0.23 27.97 2.69
C ASP A 355 -0.64 27.25 1.65
N ILE A 356 -1.29 28.00 0.74
CA ILE A 356 -2.11 27.47 -0.35
C ILE A 356 -1.46 27.83 -1.67
N ILE A 357 -1.16 26.82 -2.48
CA ILE A 357 -0.56 27.00 -3.81
C ILE A 357 -1.71 27.22 -4.80
N GLN A 358 -1.69 28.34 -5.50
CA GLN A 358 -2.72 28.74 -6.45
C GLN A 358 -2.30 28.56 -7.91
N LYS A 359 -1.02 28.80 -8.22
CA LYS A 359 -0.48 28.65 -9.58
C LYS A 359 0.94 28.08 -9.54
N VAL A 360 1.33 27.44 -10.65
CA VAL A 360 2.66 26.87 -10.87
C VAL A 360 3.19 27.34 -12.22
N ALA A 361 4.44 27.81 -12.26
CA ALA A 361 5.15 28.14 -13.49
C ALA A 361 6.48 27.37 -13.56
N GLN A 362 6.90 26.98 -14.77
CA GLN A 362 8.21 26.39 -15.04
C GLN A 362 9.18 27.53 -15.42
N GLY A 363 10.12 27.85 -14.53
CA GLY A 363 11.03 28.98 -14.77
C GLY A 363 10.26 30.28 -15.11
N ASP A 364 10.47 30.80 -16.32
CA ASP A 364 9.86 32.04 -16.81
C ASP A 364 8.54 31.85 -17.59
N ASP A 365 8.02 30.62 -17.67
CA ASP A 365 6.77 30.35 -18.38
C ASP A 365 5.55 30.98 -17.69
N GLU A 366 4.44 31.11 -18.44
CA GLU A 366 3.17 31.59 -17.90
C GLU A 366 2.63 30.68 -16.80
N PRO A 367 2.21 31.23 -15.64
CA PRO A 367 1.73 30.44 -14.52
C PRO A 367 0.40 29.74 -14.79
N VAL A 368 0.37 28.41 -14.68
CA VAL A 368 -0.83 27.58 -14.78
C VAL A 368 -1.57 27.60 -13.45
N SER A 369 -2.87 27.86 -13.47
CA SER A 369 -3.72 27.76 -12.27
C SER A 369 -3.95 26.31 -11.88
N ILE A 370 -3.73 25.99 -10.60
CA ILE A 370 -3.98 24.65 -10.02
C ILE A 370 -5.17 24.64 -9.06
N ILE A 371 -5.97 25.70 -9.02
CA ILE A 371 -7.23 25.76 -8.27
C ILE A 371 -8.22 24.79 -8.94
N ASP A 372 -8.91 23.98 -8.15
CA ASP A 372 -9.80 22.90 -8.60
C ASP A 372 -9.12 21.77 -9.42
N MET A 373 -7.79 21.80 -9.55
CA MET A 373 -7.03 20.74 -10.20
C MET A 373 -6.88 19.51 -9.26
N PRO A 374 -6.97 18.27 -9.77
CA PRO A 374 -6.63 17.09 -8.98
C PRO A 374 -5.22 17.19 -8.38
N LEU A 375 -5.07 16.77 -7.13
CA LEU A 375 -3.79 16.87 -6.42
C LEU A 375 -2.62 16.26 -7.19
N ASP A 376 -2.85 15.10 -7.79
CA ASP A 376 -1.82 14.40 -8.52
C ASP A 376 -1.34 15.16 -9.77
N ASP A 377 -2.24 15.85 -10.47
CA ASP A 377 -1.89 16.65 -11.64
C ASP A 377 -1.12 17.91 -11.23
N ALA A 378 -1.57 18.56 -10.14
CA ALA A 378 -0.83 19.68 -9.55
C ALA A 378 0.57 19.26 -9.08
N VAL A 379 0.71 18.07 -8.48
CA VAL A 379 2.01 17.51 -8.05
C VAL A 379 2.93 17.28 -9.24
N GLN A 380 2.43 16.82 -10.39
CA GLN A 380 3.25 16.67 -11.60
C GLN A 380 3.82 18.00 -12.10
N LEU A 381 3.03 19.08 -12.05
CA LEU A 381 3.51 20.42 -12.39
C LEU A 381 4.57 20.94 -11.40
N ILE A 382 4.46 20.56 -10.12
CA ILE A 382 5.36 21.00 -9.06
C ILE A 382 6.66 20.19 -9.06
N ARG A 383 6.61 18.88 -9.31
CA ARG A 383 7.81 18.02 -9.51
C ARG A 383 8.58 18.42 -10.76
N GLY A 384 9.76 17.90 -10.92
CA GLY A 384 10.60 18.10 -12.11
C GLY A 384 12.07 17.93 -11.79
N LYS A 385 12.90 17.94 -12.82
CA LYS A 385 14.32 17.61 -12.76
C LYS A 385 15.09 18.47 -11.76
N LYS A 386 15.99 17.85 -11.01
CA LYS A 386 16.95 18.54 -10.13
C LYS A 386 17.65 19.68 -10.87
N GLY A 387 17.74 20.83 -10.20
CA GLY A 387 18.35 22.05 -10.74
C GLY A 387 17.41 22.92 -11.58
N SER A 388 16.21 22.43 -11.96
CA SER A 388 15.20 23.25 -12.63
C SER A 388 14.46 24.14 -11.62
N GLU A 389 14.05 25.33 -12.07
CA GLU A 389 13.25 26.26 -11.26
C GLU A 389 11.77 26.02 -11.45
N VAL A 390 11.02 26.00 -10.32
CA VAL A 390 9.56 26.14 -10.29
C VAL A 390 9.20 27.40 -9.52
N ARG A 391 8.26 28.19 -10.03
CA ARG A 391 7.70 29.36 -9.36
C ARG A 391 6.28 29.07 -8.90
N LEU A 392 6.07 29.13 -7.59
CA LEU A 392 4.78 28.88 -6.97
C LEU A 392 4.11 30.21 -6.60
N THR A 393 2.93 30.47 -7.14
CA THR A 393 2.09 31.56 -6.64
C THR A 393 1.32 31.02 -5.42
N VAL A 394 1.62 31.55 -4.26
CA VAL A 394 1.20 31.04 -2.96
C VAL A 394 0.42 32.10 -2.21
N LYS A 395 -0.76 31.73 -1.71
CA LYS A 395 -1.52 32.50 -0.71
C LYS A 395 -1.04 32.08 0.67
N LYS A 396 -0.42 32.97 1.39
CA LYS A 396 0.07 32.79 2.75
C LYS A 396 -1.08 32.70 3.76
N VAL A 397 -0.83 32.18 4.96
CA VAL A 397 -1.82 32.06 6.03
C VAL A 397 -2.44 33.42 6.42
N ASP A 398 -1.67 34.52 6.29
CA ASP A 398 -2.12 35.89 6.52
C ASP A 398 -2.90 36.51 5.34
N GLY A 399 -3.11 35.75 4.25
CA GLY A 399 -3.83 36.16 3.05
C GLY A 399 -2.97 36.85 1.98
N ILE A 400 -1.69 37.12 2.21
CA ILE A 400 -0.78 37.74 1.24
C ILE A 400 -0.48 36.73 0.12
N ILE A 401 -0.55 37.19 -1.13
CA ILE A 401 -0.14 36.40 -2.30
C ILE A 401 1.31 36.70 -2.61
N LYS A 402 2.12 35.65 -2.74
CA LYS A 402 3.55 35.74 -3.02
C LYS A 402 3.96 34.74 -4.09
N VAL A 403 4.88 35.12 -4.97
CA VAL A 403 5.54 34.20 -5.90
C VAL A 403 6.84 33.73 -5.25
N ILE A 404 6.98 32.42 -5.10
CA ILE A 404 8.12 31.79 -4.44
C ILE A 404 8.88 30.95 -5.47
N PRO A 405 10.08 31.35 -5.92
CA PRO A 405 10.93 30.54 -6.76
C PRO A 405 11.65 29.48 -5.92
N ILE A 406 11.66 28.23 -6.40
CA ILE A 406 12.32 27.11 -5.75
C ILE A 406 13.12 26.33 -6.81
N ILE A 407 14.40 26.15 -6.57
CA ILE A 407 15.23 25.26 -7.39
C ILE A 407 15.04 23.85 -6.89
N ARG A 408 14.52 22.96 -7.74
CA ARG A 408 14.27 21.57 -7.40
C ARG A 408 15.56 20.83 -7.04
N ASP A 409 15.45 19.91 -6.10
CA ASP A 409 16.57 19.07 -5.64
C ASP A 409 16.04 17.65 -5.38
N VAL A 410 16.95 16.72 -5.12
CA VAL A 410 16.57 15.39 -4.65
C VAL A 410 15.97 15.50 -3.24
N VAL A 411 14.78 14.99 -3.09
CA VAL A 411 14.08 14.88 -1.80
C VAL A 411 14.20 13.45 -1.32
N VAL A 412 14.76 13.29 -0.13
CA VAL A 412 14.98 11.99 0.52
C VAL A 412 13.91 11.75 1.56
N LEU A 413 13.18 10.64 1.42
CA LEU A 413 12.17 10.20 2.37
C LEU A 413 12.84 9.36 3.47
N ALA A 414 13.37 9.99 4.50
CA ALA A 414 14.17 9.34 5.54
C ALA A 414 13.47 8.16 6.26
N GLU A 415 12.13 8.13 6.26
CA GLU A 415 11.36 7.03 6.84
C GLU A 415 11.42 5.73 6.02
N THR A 416 11.81 5.81 4.75
CA THR A 416 11.93 4.67 3.83
C THR A 416 13.17 3.83 4.09
N TYR A 417 14.20 4.40 4.75
CA TYR A 417 15.50 3.76 4.90
C TYR A 417 15.67 3.04 6.23
N ALA A 418 16.64 2.11 6.26
CA ALA A 418 17.03 1.38 7.46
C ALA A 418 17.39 2.34 8.60
N LYS A 419 16.98 2.00 9.82
CA LYS A 419 17.26 2.75 11.06
C LYS A 419 17.75 1.79 12.12
N SER A 420 18.81 2.14 12.80
CA SER A 420 19.38 1.33 13.87
C SER A 420 19.53 2.08 15.19
N VAL A 421 19.46 1.34 16.29
CA VAL A 421 19.71 1.81 17.64
C VAL A 421 20.33 0.69 18.49
N VAL A 422 20.95 1.04 19.60
CA VAL A 422 21.33 0.09 20.64
C VAL A 422 20.24 0.04 21.71
N LEU A 423 19.75 -1.16 21.99
CA LEU A 423 18.87 -1.44 23.11
C LEU A 423 19.71 -1.93 24.29
N GLU A 424 19.59 -1.27 25.44
CA GLU A 424 20.23 -1.67 26.69
C GLU A 424 19.15 -1.99 27.72
N PRO A 425 18.74 -3.28 27.83
CA PRO A 425 17.77 -3.71 28.82
C PRO A 425 18.36 -3.64 30.24
N GLN A 426 17.50 -3.52 31.26
CA GLN A 426 17.94 -3.49 32.67
C GLN A 426 18.74 -4.75 33.07
N LYS A 427 18.39 -5.89 32.49
CA LYS A 427 19.10 -7.16 32.62
C LYS A 427 19.41 -7.71 31.25
N GLY A 428 20.59 -8.21 31.05
CA GLY A 428 21.06 -8.75 29.79
C GLY A 428 22.16 -7.88 29.17
N LYS A 429 22.48 -8.21 27.96
CA LYS A 429 23.57 -7.60 27.18
C LYS A 429 23.00 -6.59 26.20
N LYS A 430 23.86 -5.73 25.65
CA LYS A 430 23.48 -4.78 24.58
C LYS A 430 23.00 -5.52 23.34
N ILE A 431 21.86 -5.10 22.82
CA ILE A 431 21.22 -5.67 21.63
C ILE A 431 21.20 -4.59 20.55
N GLY A 432 21.70 -4.90 19.36
CA GLY A 432 21.44 -4.09 18.17
C GLY A 432 19.99 -4.25 17.74
N TYR A 433 19.38 -3.18 17.30
CA TYR A 433 18.07 -3.20 16.67
C TYR A 433 18.15 -2.47 15.36
N ILE A 434 17.67 -3.12 14.28
CA ILE A 434 17.52 -2.52 12.96
C ILE A 434 16.07 -2.66 12.53
N LYS A 435 15.43 -1.54 12.16
CA LYS A 435 14.18 -1.55 11.42
C LYS A 435 14.45 -1.37 9.94
N LEU A 436 14.06 -2.33 9.12
CA LEU A 436 14.15 -2.28 7.67
C LEU A 436 12.73 -2.15 7.10
N PRO A 437 12.31 -0.95 6.64
CA PRO A 437 10.93 -0.72 6.18
C PRO A 437 10.61 -1.40 4.84
N SER A 438 11.61 -1.54 3.95
CA SER A 438 11.50 -2.23 2.66
C SER A 438 12.89 -2.66 2.18
N PHE A 439 12.95 -3.55 1.20
CA PHE A 439 14.18 -3.88 0.48
C PHE A 439 14.34 -2.93 -0.71
N TYR A 440 14.53 -1.63 -0.39
CA TYR A 440 14.64 -0.57 -1.39
C TYR A 440 15.90 -0.67 -2.23
N SER A 441 15.79 -0.17 -3.48
CA SER A 441 16.91 -0.09 -4.42
C SER A 441 16.65 1.02 -5.44
N ASN A 442 17.67 1.78 -5.81
CA ASN A 442 17.59 2.74 -6.90
C ASN A 442 18.10 2.11 -8.19
N PHE A 443 17.22 1.58 -9.02
CA PHE A 443 17.58 0.91 -10.26
C PHE A 443 18.00 1.86 -11.39
N GLN A 444 17.69 3.15 -11.26
CA GLN A 444 18.03 4.16 -12.29
C GLN A 444 19.46 4.66 -12.13
N ASP A 445 20.04 4.56 -10.94
CA ASP A 445 21.42 4.98 -10.65
C ASP A 445 22.22 3.80 -10.08
N LYS A 446 23.25 3.34 -10.80
CA LYS A 446 24.14 2.25 -10.36
C LYS A 446 24.86 2.54 -9.04
N ASN A 447 25.05 3.82 -8.70
CA ASN A 447 25.62 4.28 -7.44
C ASN A 447 24.53 4.66 -6.42
N GLY A 448 23.27 4.49 -6.79
CA GLY A 448 22.13 4.80 -5.96
C GLY A 448 22.12 4.02 -4.65
N ARG A 449 21.37 4.52 -3.69
CA ARG A 449 21.22 3.91 -2.37
C ARG A 449 20.47 2.60 -2.48
N THR A 450 20.96 1.56 -1.79
CA THR A 450 20.33 0.22 -1.72
C THR A 450 20.22 -0.23 -0.28
N SER A 451 19.23 -1.07 0.00
CA SER A 451 19.04 -1.62 1.34
C SER A 451 20.16 -2.54 1.78
N SER A 452 20.83 -3.24 0.85
CA SER A 452 21.96 -4.11 1.19
C SER A 452 23.17 -3.32 1.66
N ARG A 453 23.50 -2.21 1.00
CA ARG A 453 24.60 -1.31 1.44
C ARG A 453 24.32 -0.68 2.79
N ASP A 454 23.10 -0.15 2.97
CA ASP A 454 22.71 0.45 4.24
C ASP A 454 22.73 -0.58 5.38
N MET A 455 22.20 -1.79 5.15
CA MET A 455 22.26 -2.87 6.16
C MET A 455 23.69 -3.22 6.54
N LYS A 456 24.61 -3.32 5.59
CA LYS A 456 26.03 -3.57 5.88
C LYS A 456 26.61 -2.44 6.74
N GLU A 457 26.33 -1.18 6.40
CA GLU A 457 26.79 -0.02 7.19
C GLU A 457 26.21 0.00 8.60
N GLU A 458 24.90 -0.26 8.75
CA GLU A 458 24.26 -0.30 10.08
C GLU A 458 24.81 -1.45 10.94
N LEU A 459 25.09 -2.62 10.36
CA LEU A 459 25.72 -3.74 11.09
C LEU A 459 27.15 -3.40 11.53
N ILE A 460 27.94 -2.73 10.70
CA ILE A 460 29.29 -2.26 11.07
C ILE A 460 29.20 -1.25 12.23
N LYS A 461 28.31 -0.26 12.15
CA LYS A 461 28.08 0.71 13.25
C LYS A 461 27.69 0.02 14.55
N LEU A 462 26.82 -0.99 14.50
CA LEU A 462 26.38 -1.76 15.67
C LEU A 462 27.53 -2.60 16.25
N ASN A 463 28.38 -3.18 15.41
CA ASN A 463 29.59 -3.89 15.87
C ASN A 463 30.56 -2.95 16.60
N ASP A 464 30.71 -1.69 16.15
CA ASP A 464 31.53 -0.65 16.81
C ASP A 464 30.95 -0.24 18.18
N GLU A 465 29.63 -0.39 18.40
CA GLU A 465 28.96 -0.20 19.69
C GLU A 465 29.08 -1.42 20.63
N ASN A 466 29.73 -2.49 20.18
CA ASN A 466 29.91 -3.76 20.91
C ASN A 466 28.58 -4.42 21.31
N VAL A 467 27.59 -4.41 20.41
CA VAL A 467 26.36 -5.20 20.63
C VAL A 467 26.67 -6.69 20.60
N GLU A 468 25.96 -7.48 21.39
CA GLU A 468 26.20 -8.92 21.52
C GLU A 468 25.16 -9.77 20.80
N SER A 469 24.15 -9.13 20.21
CA SER A 469 23.08 -9.76 19.43
C SER A 469 22.33 -8.73 18.62
N LEU A 470 21.44 -9.16 17.72
CA LEU A 470 20.65 -8.33 16.83
C LEU A 470 19.17 -8.72 16.83
N ILE A 471 18.30 -7.74 16.87
CA ILE A 471 16.90 -7.86 16.47
C ILE A 471 16.72 -7.10 15.16
N LEU A 472 16.40 -7.83 14.08
CA LEU A 472 16.03 -7.26 12.79
C LEU A 472 14.51 -7.22 12.68
N ASP A 473 13.93 -6.02 12.55
CA ASP A 473 12.50 -5.82 12.46
C ASP A 473 12.06 -5.65 11.00
N LEU A 474 11.39 -6.68 10.46
CA LEU A 474 10.77 -6.74 9.15
C LEU A 474 9.24 -6.62 9.21
N ARG A 475 8.66 -6.29 10.35
CA ARG A 475 7.21 -6.08 10.46
C ARG A 475 6.79 -4.90 9.59
N ASN A 476 5.69 -5.08 8.84
CA ASN A 476 5.16 -4.14 7.84
C ASN A 476 6.10 -3.91 6.64
N ASN A 477 7.07 -4.78 6.42
CA ASN A 477 7.96 -4.73 5.26
C ASN A 477 7.40 -5.62 4.14
N GLY A 478 6.76 -5.02 3.13
CA GLY A 478 6.16 -5.73 2.00
C GLY A 478 7.14 -6.35 0.99
N GLY A 479 8.44 -6.28 1.26
CA GLY A 479 9.48 -6.83 0.38
C GLY A 479 10.29 -5.76 -0.35
N GLY A 480 10.71 -6.06 -1.58
CA GLY A 480 11.52 -5.19 -2.41
C GLY A 480 12.47 -5.98 -3.34
N SER A 481 13.68 -5.50 -3.47
CA SER A 481 14.71 -6.03 -4.38
C SER A 481 15.15 -7.46 -4.00
N LEU A 482 15.08 -8.37 -4.97
CA LEU A 482 15.58 -9.73 -4.80
C LEU A 482 17.11 -9.74 -4.67
N GLY A 483 17.81 -8.91 -5.44
CA GLY A 483 19.27 -8.79 -5.33
C GLY A 483 19.67 -8.35 -3.93
N ASP A 484 19.03 -7.30 -3.40
CA ASP A 484 19.34 -6.78 -2.06
C ASP A 484 19.07 -7.80 -0.96
N VAL A 485 17.98 -8.59 -1.02
CA VAL A 485 17.74 -9.62 0.02
C VAL A 485 18.78 -10.73 -0.02
N ILE A 486 19.27 -11.10 -1.21
CA ILE A 486 20.36 -12.10 -1.34
C ILE A 486 21.62 -11.57 -0.66
N ASP A 487 22.01 -10.33 -0.98
CA ASP A 487 23.17 -9.68 -0.38
C ASP A 487 23.00 -9.52 1.14
N ILE A 488 21.80 -9.16 1.62
CA ILE A 488 21.55 -8.99 3.06
C ILE A 488 21.62 -10.32 3.80
N VAL A 489 21.10 -11.42 3.23
CA VAL A 489 21.28 -12.76 3.85
C VAL A 489 22.77 -13.11 3.92
N GLY A 490 23.57 -12.78 2.90
CA GLY A 490 25.02 -12.97 2.87
C GLY A 490 25.76 -12.29 4.03
N LEU A 491 25.25 -11.18 4.58
CA LEU A 491 25.85 -10.54 5.75
C LEU A 491 25.83 -11.41 7.02
N PHE A 492 25.03 -12.49 7.02
CA PHE A 492 24.78 -13.37 8.18
C PHE A 492 25.26 -14.83 7.99
N ILE A 493 25.67 -15.24 6.79
CA ILE A 493 26.14 -16.59 6.45
C ILE A 493 27.50 -16.49 5.74
N GLU A 494 28.31 -17.56 5.75
CA GLU A 494 29.60 -17.58 5.05
C GLU A 494 29.42 -17.64 3.53
N THR A 495 28.62 -18.54 3.05
CA THR A 495 28.23 -18.71 1.63
C THR A 495 27.06 -19.68 1.54
N GLY A 496 26.35 -19.65 0.43
CA GLY A 496 25.37 -20.70 0.18
C GLY A 496 24.08 -20.20 -0.49
N PRO A 497 23.14 -21.11 -0.75
CA PRO A 497 21.88 -20.78 -1.40
C PRO A 497 21.02 -19.89 -0.49
N VAL A 498 20.39 -18.87 -1.07
CA VAL A 498 19.48 -17.97 -0.36
C VAL A 498 18.04 -18.23 -0.77
N VAL A 499 17.81 -18.43 -2.05
CA VAL A 499 16.48 -18.60 -2.63
C VAL A 499 16.60 -19.40 -3.92
N GLN A 500 15.56 -20.13 -4.29
CA GLN A 500 15.43 -20.77 -5.59
C GLN A 500 14.36 -20.02 -6.39
N VAL A 501 14.64 -19.76 -7.67
CA VAL A 501 13.70 -19.03 -8.56
C VAL A 501 13.45 -19.89 -9.80
N LYS A 502 12.19 -19.97 -10.22
CA LYS A 502 11.79 -20.77 -11.38
C LYS A 502 10.96 -19.92 -12.34
N ALA A 503 11.45 -19.77 -13.56
CA ALA A 503 10.68 -19.22 -14.67
C ALA A 503 9.79 -20.32 -15.30
N ARG A 504 8.83 -19.90 -16.12
CA ARG A 504 7.98 -20.81 -16.88
C ARG A 504 8.82 -21.75 -17.76
N GLY A 505 8.51 -23.04 -17.71
CA GLY A 505 9.22 -24.05 -18.52
C GLY A 505 10.65 -24.38 -18.10
N SER A 506 11.23 -23.64 -17.15
CA SER A 506 12.62 -23.76 -16.73
C SER A 506 12.80 -24.65 -15.50
N LEU A 507 14.02 -25.14 -15.28
CA LEU A 507 14.43 -25.72 -14.01
C LEU A 507 14.66 -24.61 -12.97
N PRO A 508 14.47 -24.91 -11.68
CA PRO A 508 14.77 -23.94 -10.62
C PRO A 508 16.25 -23.52 -10.64
N GLN A 509 16.49 -22.22 -10.64
CA GLN A 509 17.81 -21.63 -10.49
C GLN A 509 18.05 -21.29 -9.02
N VAL A 510 19.20 -21.68 -8.48
CA VAL A 510 19.57 -21.40 -7.09
C VAL A 510 20.40 -20.13 -7.03
N TYR A 511 19.86 -19.09 -6.41
CA TYR A 511 20.58 -17.86 -6.12
C TYR A 511 21.32 -18.01 -4.80
N LYS A 512 22.58 -17.59 -4.78
CA LYS A 512 23.53 -17.86 -3.69
C LYS A 512 24.25 -16.59 -3.29
N ASP A 513 24.57 -16.52 -2.03
CA ASP A 513 25.69 -15.72 -1.57
C ASP A 513 27.01 -16.43 -1.91
N ASN A 514 27.94 -15.71 -2.53
CA ASN A 514 29.26 -16.20 -2.91
C ASN A 514 30.38 -15.49 -2.13
N ASP A 515 30.06 -14.52 -1.29
CA ASP A 515 30.99 -13.85 -0.40
C ASP A 515 31.20 -14.67 0.88
N LYS A 516 32.44 -14.76 1.34
CA LYS A 516 32.75 -15.46 2.59
C LYS A 516 32.73 -14.56 3.83
N GLU A 517 32.54 -13.26 3.62
CA GLU A 517 32.51 -12.29 4.71
C GLU A 517 31.21 -12.40 5.49
N VAL A 518 31.27 -12.81 6.73
CA VAL A 518 30.15 -12.73 7.67
C VAL A 518 30.28 -11.43 8.44
N VAL A 519 29.42 -10.46 8.16
CA VAL A 519 29.46 -9.15 8.84
C VAL A 519 28.91 -9.24 10.25
N PHE A 520 27.94 -10.13 10.47
CA PHE A 520 27.34 -10.34 11.79
C PHE A 520 27.10 -11.80 12.11
N ASP A 521 27.90 -12.37 13.02
CA ASP A 521 27.90 -13.80 13.40
C ASP A 521 27.21 -14.06 14.77
N LYS A 522 26.77 -13.00 15.48
CA LYS A 522 26.16 -13.09 16.80
C LYS A 522 24.69 -13.52 16.74
N PRO A 523 24.04 -13.85 17.89
CA PRO A 523 22.62 -14.24 17.90
C PRO A 523 21.70 -13.26 17.19
N LEU A 524 20.73 -13.80 16.44
CA LEU A 524 19.80 -13.05 15.60
C LEU A 524 18.35 -13.42 15.92
N ILE A 525 17.49 -12.42 16.11
CA ILE A 525 16.03 -12.55 16.06
C ILE A 525 15.52 -11.71 14.88
N VAL A 526 14.56 -12.26 14.15
CA VAL A 526 13.85 -11.58 13.08
C VAL A 526 12.39 -11.41 13.49
N LEU A 527 11.94 -10.15 13.59
CA LEU A 527 10.53 -9.84 13.83
C LEU A 527 9.79 -9.75 12.51
N VAL A 528 8.68 -10.48 12.40
CA VAL A 528 7.80 -10.49 11.23
C VAL A 528 6.34 -10.34 11.64
N ASN A 529 5.48 -9.96 10.68
CA ASN A 529 4.03 -9.98 10.85
C ASN A 529 3.33 -10.29 9.52
N GLU A 530 2.01 -10.31 9.51
CA GLU A 530 1.16 -10.59 8.35
C GLU A 530 1.39 -9.65 7.16
N PHE A 531 2.02 -8.49 7.37
CA PHE A 531 2.42 -7.55 6.31
C PHE A 531 3.85 -7.74 5.82
N SER A 532 4.60 -8.66 6.42
CA SER A 532 5.93 -9.06 5.94
C SER A 532 5.75 -9.94 4.71
N ALA A 533 6.16 -9.47 3.53
CA ALA A 533 5.92 -10.17 2.27
C ALA A 533 7.17 -10.30 1.40
N SER A 534 7.16 -11.26 0.46
CA SER A 534 8.15 -11.35 -0.62
C SER A 534 9.60 -11.41 -0.13
N ALA A 535 10.45 -10.39 -0.38
CA ALA A 535 11.85 -10.36 0.06
C ALA A 535 11.99 -10.53 1.59
N SER A 536 11.05 -10.01 2.38
CA SER A 536 11.01 -10.26 3.83
C SER A 536 10.80 -11.73 4.15
N GLU A 537 9.99 -12.42 3.35
CA GLU A 537 9.74 -13.85 3.49
C GLU A 537 10.94 -14.67 3.05
N ILE A 538 11.66 -14.23 2.00
CA ILE A 538 12.93 -14.86 1.57
C ILE A 538 13.96 -14.78 2.71
N PHE A 539 14.12 -13.59 3.32
CA PHE A 539 15.05 -13.41 4.44
C PHE A 539 14.68 -14.27 5.65
N ALA A 540 13.42 -14.18 6.11
CA ALA A 540 12.95 -14.95 7.25
C ALA A 540 13.06 -16.47 7.00
N ALA A 541 12.70 -16.93 5.80
CA ALA A 541 12.81 -18.33 5.41
C ALA A 541 14.27 -18.81 5.39
N ALA A 542 15.20 -18.01 4.85
CA ALA A 542 16.62 -18.35 4.84
C ALA A 542 17.16 -18.46 6.26
N VAL A 543 16.82 -17.52 7.15
CA VAL A 543 17.21 -17.56 8.58
C VAL A 543 16.72 -18.83 9.27
N GLN A 544 15.47 -19.25 9.01
CA GLN A 544 14.94 -20.51 9.56
C GLN A 544 15.63 -21.74 8.95
N ASP A 545 15.73 -21.82 7.61
CA ASP A 545 16.26 -22.98 6.92
C ASP A 545 17.73 -23.24 7.27
N TYR A 546 18.49 -22.16 7.53
CA TYR A 546 19.86 -22.27 8.04
C TYR A 546 19.97 -22.49 9.55
N ASN A 547 18.90 -22.43 10.33
CA ASN A 547 18.95 -22.33 11.80
C ASN A 547 19.80 -21.15 12.29
N ARG A 548 19.92 -20.06 11.49
CA ARG A 548 20.82 -18.94 11.75
C ARG A 548 20.31 -18.01 12.86
N GLY A 549 19.02 -17.99 13.08
CA GLY A 549 18.34 -17.15 14.07
C GLY A 549 16.94 -17.66 14.36
N ILE A 550 16.18 -16.91 15.14
CA ILE A 550 14.79 -17.21 15.51
C ILE A 550 13.87 -16.20 14.85
N VAL A 551 12.87 -16.66 14.13
CA VAL A 551 11.80 -15.83 13.56
C VAL A 551 10.65 -15.75 14.58
N VAL A 552 10.25 -14.54 14.92
CA VAL A 552 9.27 -14.26 15.99
C VAL A 552 8.18 -13.31 15.45
N GLY A 553 6.92 -13.57 15.78
CA GLY A 553 5.80 -12.71 15.42
C GLY A 553 4.56 -13.45 14.96
N SER A 554 3.86 -12.98 13.93
CA SER A 554 2.73 -13.65 13.29
C SER A 554 3.10 -14.21 11.91
N PRO A 555 2.35 -15.19 11.35
CA PRO A 555 2.59 -15.71 10.01
C PRO A 555 2.64 -14.59 8.97
N THR A 556 3.56 -14.70 8.01
CA THR A 556 3.77 -13.67 6.98
C THR A 556 2.74 -13.74 5.86
N PHE A 557 2.77 -12.80 4.93
CA PHE A 557 1.75 -12.58 3.91
C PHE A 557 1.51 -13.77 2.96
N GLY A 558 2.56 -14.48 2.57
CA GLY A 558 2.43 -15.63 1.68
C GLY A 558 2.65 -15.36 0.20
N LYS A 559 3.37 -14.30 -0.17
CA LYS A 559 3.71 -14.03 -1.57
C LYS A 559 4.92 -14.83 -2.02
N GLY A 560 4.76 -15.65 -3.06
CA GLY A 560 5.81 -16.47 -3.64
C GLY A 560 6.08 -16.20 -5.13
N SER A 561 5.55 -15.11 -5.67
CA SER A 561 5.70 -14.71 -7.07
C SER A 561 6.71 -13.57 -7.24
N VAL A 562 7.33 -13.52 -8.41
CA VAL A 562 8.30 -12.50 -8.80
C VAL A 562 7.76 -11.74 -10.02
N GLN A 563 7.74 -10.42 -9.93
CA GLN A 563 7.34 -9.54 -11.02
C GLN A 563 8.55 -8.82 -11.62
N ASN A 564 8.41 -8.51 -12.91
CA ASN A 564 9.26 -7.55 -13.60
C ASN A 564 8.40 -6.48 -14.27
N PHE A 565 8.96 -5.29 -14.45
CA PHE A 565 8.34 -4.25 -15.28
C PHE A 565 8.76 -4.41 -16.73
N LEU A 566 7.77 -4.63 -17.59
CA LEU A 566 7.90 -4.45 -19.03
C LEU A 566 7.58 -2.99 -19.33
N ASP A 567 8.62 -2.21 -19.64
CA ASP A 567 8.51 -0.83 -20.06
C ASP A 567 7.98 -0.79 -21.51
N LEU A 568 6.75 -0.31 -21.69
CA LEU A 568 6.08 -0.34 -22.98
C LEU A 568 6.68 0.65 -23.99
N ASP A 569 7.36 1.70 -23.50
CA ASP A 569 8.03 2.65 -24.37
C ASP A 569 9.31 2.08 -24.97
N ARG A 570 10.01 1.21 -24.22
CA ARG A 570 11.26 0.60 -24.67
C ARG A 570 11.09 -0.53 -25.68
N VAL A 571 9.95 -1.20 -25.67
CA VAL A 571 9.69 -2.29 -26.63
C VAL A 571 9.26 -1.79 -28.01
N LEU A 572 9.00 -0.48 -28.15
CA LEU A 572 8.66 0.18 -29.40
C LEU A 572 9.83 0.95 -29.97
N GLY A 573 9.97 0.95 -31.31
CA GLY A 573 10.93 1.75 -32.03
C GLY A 573 10.69 3.26 -31.89
N GLN A 574 11.66 4.06 -32.34
CA GLN A 574 11.59 5.53 -32.30
C GLN A 574 10.48 6.09 -33.21
N GLU A 575 10.08 5.34 -34.23
CA GLU A 575 8.97 5.69 -35.13
C GLU A 575 7.62 5.83 -34.41
N TYR A 576 7.51 5.35 -33.17
CA TYR A 576 6.32 5.44 -32.31
C TYR A 576 6.49 6.44 -31.14
N ASP A 577 7.48 7.33 -31.19
CA ASP A 577 7.71 8.30 -30.10
C ASP A 577 6.53 9.27 -29.92
N ASN A 578 5.74 9.48 -30.97
CA ASN A 578 4.54 10.31 -30.96
C ASN A 578 3.36 9.74 -30.14
N ILE A 579 3.40 8.48 -29.74
CA ILE A 579 2.34 7.88 -28.88
C ILE A 579 2.84 7.62 -27.44
N LYS A 580 4.12 7.87 -27.18
CA LYS A 580 4.72 7.71 -25.84
C LYS A 580 4.45 8.95 -24.96
N PRO A 581 4.37 8.78 -23.63
CA PRO A 581 4.61 7.55 -22.89
C PRO A 581 3.38 6.65 -22.80
N LEU A 582 3.62 5.32 -22.79
CA LEU A 582 2.59 4.28 -22.67
C LEU A 582 2.55 3.66 -21.27
N GLY A 583 3.57 3.91 -20.45
CA GLY A 583 3.68 3.32 -19.12
C GLY A 583 4.34 1.94 -19.13
N ALA A 584 3.96 1.08 -18.19
CA ALA A 584 4.60 -0.22 -18.01
C ALA A 584 3.61 -1.29 -17.55
N LEU A 585 3.88 -2.53 -17.93
CA LEU A 585 3.20 -3.71 -17.40
C LEU A 585 4.10 -4.36 -16.33
N LYS A 586 3.65 -4.35 -15.06
CA LYS A 586 4.24 -5.17 -14.01
C LYS A 586 3.69 -6.59 -14.18
N LEU A 587 4.53 -7.52 -14.53
CA LEU A 587 4.17 -8.85 -14.98
C LEU A 587 4.80 -9.91 -14.08
N THR A 588 4.03 -10.88 -13.64
CA THR A 588 4.55 -12.06 -12.95
C THR A 588 5.23 -12.98 -13.94
N ILE A 589 6.56 -13.11 -13.79
CA ILE A 589 7.41 -13.88 -14.72
C ILE A 589 8.03 -15.14 -14.09
N GLN A 590 8.09 -15.20 -12.75
CA GLN A 590 8.73 -16.30 -12.02
C GLN A 590 8.02 -16.54 -10.70
N LYS A 591 8.29 -17.71 -10.10
CA LYS A 591 8.02 -18.00 -8.70
C LYS A 591 9.34 -18.24 -7.97
N TYR A 592 9.35 -17.96 -6.67
CA TYR A 592 10.49 -18.28 -5.83
C TYR A 592 10.10 -19.31 -4.75
N TYR A 593 11.12 -19.99 -4.28
CA TYR A 593 11.01 -21.09 -3.34
C TYR A 593 12.10 -20.97 -2.28
N ARG A 594 11.80 -21.41 -1.09
CA ARG A 594 12.77 -21.56 -0.02
C ARG A 594 13.89 -22.54 -0.46
N ILE A 595 15.03 -22.45 0.19
CA ILE A 595 16.13 -23.40 -0.06
C ILE A 595 15.79 -24.84 0.36
N ASN A 596 14.80 -25.02 1.25
CA ASN A 596 14.26 -26.34 1.59
C ASN A 596 13.32 -26.92 0.51
N GLY A 597 12.95 -26.16 -0.49
CA GLY A 597 12.12 -26.53 -1.63
C GLY A 597 10.66 -26.07 -1.59
N GLY A 598 10.12 -25.70 -0.46
CA GLY A 598 8.74 -25.22 -0.33
C GLY A 598 8.58 -23.79 -0.84
N ALA A 599 7.42 -23.46 -1.44
CA ALA A 599 7.07 -22.07 -1.77
C ALA A 599 6.52 -21.34 -0.54
N THR A 600 6.71 -20.01 -0.48
CA THR A 600 5.99 -19.16 0.46
C THR A 600 4.57 -18.85 -0.01
N GLN A 601 4.29 -19.06 -1.31
CA GLN A 601 2.99 -18.78 -1.93
C GLN A 601 1.82 -19.35 -1.12
N LEU A 602 0.83 -18.54 -0.79
CA LEU A 602 -0.36 -18.79 0.04
C LEU A 602 -0.08 -19.13 1.52
N LYS A 603 1.10 -19.61 1.87
CA LYS A 603 1.41 -20.11 3.23
C LYS A 603 2.26 -19.16 4.07
N GLY A 604 3.02 -18.30 3.41
CA GLY A 604 3.99 -17.47 4.09
C GLY A 604 5.10 -18.22 4.80
N VAL A 605 5.76 -17.52 5.70
CA VAL A 605 6.69 -18.08 6.68
C VAL A 605 6.00 -18.10 8.03
N VAL A 606 5.82 -19.28 8.59
CA VAL A 606 5.31 -19.44 9.95
C VAL A 606 6.47 -19.21 10.92
N PRO A 607 6.38 -18.22 11.83
CA PRO A 607 7.45 -17.94 12.79
C PRO A 607 7.77 -19.15 13.69
N ASP A 608 9.02 -19.25 14.14
CA ASP A 608 9.43 -20.25 15.13
C ASP A 608 8.73 -20.01 16.47
N ILE A 609 8.45 -18.75 16.80
CA ILE A 609 7.72 -18.34 17.99
C ILE A 609 6.59 -17.41 17.56
N ILE A 610 5.35 -17.88 17.67
CA ILE A 610 4.16 -17.10 17.35
C ILE A 610 3.75 -16.26 18.57
N LEU A 611 3.54 -14.96 18.34
CA LEU A 611 3.01 -14.03 19.34
C LEU A 611 1.61 -13.57 18.95
N PRO A 612 0.70 -13.38 19.93
CA PRO A 612 -0.62 -12.82 19.64
C PRO A 612 -0.53 -11.44 18.99
N ASP A 613 -1.29 -11.24 17.92
CA ASP A 613 -1.41 -10.02 17.16
C ASP A 613 -2.87 -9.62 17.00
N MET A 614 -3.16 -8.35 16.71
CA MET A 614 -4.54 -7.87 16.54
C MET A 614 -5.23 -8.41 15.28
N TYR A 615 -4.48 -8.96 14.32
CA TYR A 615 -4.99 -9.60 13.09
C TYR A 615 -5.04 -11.12 13.17
N SER A 616 -4.66 -11.74 14.29
CA SER A 616 -4.52 -13.21 14.44
C SER A 616 -5.75 -14.04 14.05
N TYR A 617 -6.94 -13.43 14.01
CA TYR A 617 -8.22 -14.07 13.67
C TYR A 617 -8.84 -13.48 12.41
N ILE A 618 -8.13 -12.63 11.70
CA ILE A 618 -8.60 -12.02 10.46
C ILE A 618 -7.87 -12.72 9.32
N ASP A 619 -8.63 -13.32 8.40
CA ASP A 619 -8.05 -13.87 7.20
C ASP A 619 -7.39 -12.74 6.40
N PHE A 620 -6.07 -12.83 6.28
CA PHE A 620 -5.22 -11.87 5.63
C PHE A 620 -4.10 -12.59 4.87
N GLY A 621 -3.63 -11.98 3.79
CA GLY A 621 -2.52 -12.51 3.01
C GLY A 621 -2.89 -12.92 1.59
N GLU A 622 -1.94 -13.53 0.91
CA GLU A 622 -2.02 -13.94 -0.51
C GLU A 622 -3.19 -14.90 -0.78
N GLU A 623 -3.54 -15.75 0.19
CA GLU A 623 -4.64 -16.71 0.06
C GLU A 623 -6.00 -16.02 -0.12
N GLN A 624 -6.14 -14.77 0.33
CA GLN A 624 -7.37 -13.99 0.21
C GLN A 624 -7.43 -13.18 -1.08
N GLU A 625 -6.33 -13.12 -1.84
CA GLU A 625 -6.31 -12.38 -3.10
C GLU A 625 -6.98 -13.20 -4.21
N PRO A 626 -7.88 -12.59 -5.01
CA PRO A 626 -8.48 -13.26 -6.15
C PRO A 626 -7.43 -13.76 -7.13
N TYR A 627 -7.60 -14.99 -7.59
CA TYR A 627 -6.76 -15.62 -8.62
C TYR A 627 -5.27 -15.73 -8.29
N ALA A 628 -4.91 -15.72 -7.01
CA ALA A 628 -3.55 -15.96 -6.56
C ALA A 628 -2.98 -17.28 -7.12
N LEU A 629 -1.70 -17.30 -7.46
CA LEU A 629 -1.02 -18.50 -7.97
C LEU A 629 -1.05 -19.61 -6.91
N LYS A 630 -1.19 -20.85 -7.37
CA LYS A 630 -1.25 -22.02 -6.48
C LYS A 630 0.10 -22.30 -5.82
N TRP A 631 0.05 -22.84 -4.62
CA TRP A 631 1.24 -23.36 -3.93
C TRP A 631 1.81 -24.57 -4.68
N ASP A 632 3.13 -24.68 -4.76
CA ASP A 632 3.87 -25.83 -5.25
C ASP A 632 5.25 -25.90 -4.57
N GLU A 633 6.06 -26.86 -4.93
CA GLU A 633 7.40 -27.07 -4.37
C GLU A 633 8.42 -27.49 -5.45
N VAL A 634 9.69 -27.30 -5.14
CA VAL A 634 10.82 -27.73 -5.93
C VAL A 634 11.78 -28.59 -5.08
N LYS A 635 12.77 -29.17 -5.68
CA LYS A 635 13.79 -29.98 -4.95
C LYS A 635 14.56 -29.07 -3.97
N LYS A 636 14.79 -29.57 -2.74
CA LYS A 636 15.66 -28.94 -1.73
C LYS A 636 17.05 -28.66 -2.31
N ALA A 637 17.54 -27.43 -2.14
CA ALA A 637 18.92 -27.07 -2.46
C ALA A 637 19.92 -27.76 -1.49
N LYS A 638 21.18 -27.80 -1.87
CA LYS A 638 22.23 -28.31 -0.97
C LYS A 638 22.79 -27.16 -0.14
N TYR A 639 22.64 -27.22 1.17
CA TYR A 639 23.22 -26.26 2.12
C TYR A 639 23.56 -26.94 3.43
N GLN A 640 24.37 -26.27 4.24
CA GLN A 640 24.77 -26.72 5.57
C GLN A 640 24.06 -25.85 6.61
N GLU A 641 23.34 -26.49 7.52
CA GLU A 641 22.63 -25.80 8.59
C GLU A 641 23.63 -25.34 9.67
N TRP A 642 23.35 -24.19 10.24
CA TRP A 642 24.06 -23.65 11.39
C TRP A 642 23.69 -24.44 12.64
N THR A 643 24.64 -24.66 13.54
CA THR A 643 24.35 -25.35 14.80
C THR A 643 24.04 -24.29 15.87
N PRO A 644 22.78 -24.09 16.27
CA PRO A 644 22.43 -23.10 17.27
C PRO A 644 22.99 -23.50 18.66
N LYS A 645 23.40 -22.50 19.45
CA LYS A 645 23.88 -22.71 20.84
C LYS A 645 22.74 -22.84 21.85
N TYR A 646 21.47 -22.73 21.39
CA TYR A 646 20.26 -22.81 22.21
C TYR A 646 19.38 -23.98 21.76
N LYS A 647 18.41 -24.36 22.59
CA LYS A 647 17.38 -25.36 22.27
C LYS A 647 16.08 -24.63 21.97
N LEU A 648 15.67 -24.56 20.70
CA LEU A 648 14.49 -23.84 20.27
C LEU A 648 13.22 -24.26 21.02
N ASP A 649 12.99 -25.57 21.18
CA ASP A 649 11.82 -26.10 21.92
C ASP A 649 11.72 -25.58 23.35
N LYS A 650 12.88 -25.36 24.01
CA LYS A 650 12.90 -24.80 25.37
C LYS A 650 12.54 -23.31 25.34
N VAL A 651 13.14 -22.57 24.43
CA VAL A 651 12.85 -21.13 24.25
C VAL A 651 11.38 -20.93 23.97
N GLN A 652 10.80 -21.72 23.08
CA GLN A 652 9.39 -21.70 22.70
C GLN A 652 8.49 -21.97 23.91
N LYS A 653 8.70 -23.08 24.65
CA LYS A 653 7.94 -23.43 25.87
C LYS A 653 8.01 -22.33 26.94
N ASP A 654 9.19 -21.76 27.14
CA ASP A 654 9.37 -20.70 28.14
C ASP A 654 8.67 -19.41 27.70
N THR A 655 8.66 -19.11 26.39
CA THR A 655 7.93 -17.97 25.81
C THR A 655 6.42 -18.16 25.93
N ASP A 656 5.89 -19.31 25.53
CA ASP A 656 4.46 -19.65 25.64
C ASP A 656 3.97 -19.46 27.07
N LYS A 657 4.77 -19.90 28.06
CA LYS A 657 4.46 -19.74 29.47
C LYS A 657 4.47 -18.25 29.90
N ARG A 658 5.33 -17.42 29.34
CA ARG A 658 5.36 -15.98 29.64
C ARG A 658 4.19 -15.26 28.97
N VAL A 659 3.97 -15.52 27.68
CA VAL A 659 2.90 -14.93 26.86
C VAL A 659 1.53 -15.27 27.44
N SER A 660 1.25 -16.55 27.78
CA SER A 660 -0.02 -16.96 28.39
C SER A 660 -0.32 -16.33 29.75
N LYS A 661 0.68 -15.82 30.46
CA LYS A 661 0.54 -15.11 31.75
C LYS A 661 0.59 -13.60 31.62
N ASN A 662 0.87 -13.08 30.44
CA ASN A 662 1.01 -11.66 30.19
C ASN A 662 -0.36 -11.05 29.88
N ALA A 663 -0.86 -10.18 30.76
CA ALA A 663 -2.16 -9.55 30.59
C ALA A 663 -2.27 -8.74 29.28
N THR A 664 -1.18 -8.13 28.80
CA THR A 664 -1.18 -7.39 27.53
C THR A 664 -1.43 -8.31 26.35
N PHE A 665 -0.75 -9.45 26.27
CA PHE A 665 -1.00 -10.44 25.19
C PHE A 665 -2.39 -11.06 25.29
N SER A 666 -2.89 -11.35 26.49
CA SER A 666 -4.28 -11.81 26.65
C SER A 666 -5.29 -10.77 26.13
N SER A 667 -5.08 -9.51 26.44
CA SER A 667 -5.93 -8.42 25.97
C SER A 667 -5.82 -8.21 24.44
N ILE A 668 -4.64 -8.39 23.85
CA ILE A 668 -4.46 -8.34 22.38
C ILE A 668 -5.27 -9.47 21.73
N ASP A 669 -5.16 -10.68 22.23
CA ASP A 669 -5.88 -11.86 21.72
C ASP A 669 -7.42 -11.70 21.84
N GLU A 670 -7.91 -11.24 23.01
CA GLU A 670 -9.32 -10.95 23.20
C GLU A 670 -9.82 -9.86 22.27
N ASN A 671 -9.04 -8.79 22.06
CA ASN A 671 -9.38 -7.72 21.14
C ASN A 671 -9.38 -8.21 19.69
N ALA A 672 -8.42 -9.04 19.29
CA ALA A 672 -8.38 -9.64 17.96
C ALA A 672 -9.64 -10.47 17.66
N LYS A 673 -10.10 -11.30 18.61
CA LYS A 673 -11.36 -12.04 18.52
C LYS A 673 -12.56 -11.12 18.39
N ARG A 674 -12.60 -10.03 19.18
CA ARG A 674 -13.64 -9.01 19.11
C ARG A 674 -13.67 -8.34 17.73
N LEU A 675 -12.51 -7.93 17.22
CA LEU A 675 -12.40 -7.28 15.90
C LEU A 675 -12.87 -8.20 14.78
N ASN A 676 -12.50 -9.49 14.81
CA ASN A 676 -12.95 -10.45 13.82
C ASN A 676 -14.49 -10.64 13.87
N LYS A 677 -15.09 -10.74 15.06
CA LYS A 677 -16.54 -10.79 15.20
C LYS A 677 -17.21 -9.54 14.59
N ARG A 678 -16.67 -8.35 14.91
CA ARG A 678 -17.22 -7.07 14.44
C ARG A 678 -17.10 -6.89 12.93
N ARG A 679 -15.99 -7.33 12.31
CA ARG A 679 -15.81 -7.30 10.85
C ARG A 679 -16.95 -7.99 10.10
N ASN A 680 -17.52 -9.04 10.69
CA ASN A 680 -18.58 -9.84 10.08
C ASN A 680 -20.00 -9.31 10.34
N GLU A 681 -20.16 -8.31 11.24
CA GLU A 681 -21.41 -7.64 11.55
C GLU A 681 -21.59 -6.43 10.64
N THR A 682 -22.18 -6.63 9.46
CA THR A 682 -22.29 -5.63 8.38
C THR A 682 -23.70 -5.05 8.23
N LEU A 683 -24.67 -5.61 8.97
CA LEU A 683 -26.07 -5.17 9.00
C LEU A 683 -26.28 -4.19 10.16
N TYR A 684 -26.66 -2.95 9.86
CA TYR A 684 -26.84 -1.89 10.85
C TYR A 684 -28.30 -1.45 10.95
N SER A 685 -28.77 -1.15 12.16
CA SER A 685 -30.07 -0.52 12.38
C SER A 685 -30.03 0.95 11.95
N LEU A 686 -31.14 1.42 11.35
CA LEU A 686 -31.40 2.82 11.01
C LEU A 686 -32.30 3.51 12.04
N ASN A 687 -32.54 2.86 13.21
CA ASN A 687 -33.15 3.44 14.37
C ASN A 687 -32.08 4.09 15.25
N LEU A 688 -32.23 5.38 15.58
CA LEU A 688 -31.20 6.14 16.29
C LEU A 688 -30.93 5.61 17.70
N GLU A 689 -31.98 5.19 18.42
CA GLU A 689 -31.80 4.67 19.78
C GLU A 689 -31.03 3.35 19.78
N GLU A 690 -31.37 2.44 18.87
CA GLU A 690 -30.67 1.17 18.72
C GLU A 690 -29.22 1.38 18.27
N TYR A 691 -28.99 2.30 17.32
CA TYR A 691 -27.67 2.66 16.87
C TYR A 691 -26.83 3.23 18.03
N ARG A 692 -27.35 4.20 18.78
CA ARG A 692 -26.63 4.79 19.93
C ARG A 692 -26.36 3.78 21.03
N ALA A 693 -27.30 2.87 21.30
CA ALA A 693 -27.07 1.79 22.27
C ALA A 693 -25.93 0.88 21.83
N LEU A 694 -25.87 0.52 20.55
CA LEU A 694 -24.76 -0.23 19.98
C LEU A 694 -23.45 0.54 20.10
N GLN A 695 -23.42 1.84 19.74
CA GLN A 695 -22.21 2.68 19.83
C GLN A 695 -21.66 2.77 21.25
N ARG A 696 -22.51 2.97 22.25
CA ARG A 696 -22.11 2.98 23.68
C ARG A 696 -21.49 1.64 24.09
N THR A 697 -22.09 0.53 23.70
CA THR A 697 -21.55 -0.81 23.97
C THR A 697 -20.16 -0.98 23.34
N LEU A 698 -20.02 -0.56 22.07
CA LEU A 698 -18.74 -0.63 21.35
C LEU A 698 -17.65 0.25 21.98
N GLU A 699 -18.03 1.44 22.42
CA GLU A 699 -17.11 2.36 23.11
C GLU A 699 -16.67 1.80 24.47
N GLU A 700 -17.60 1.25 25.25
CA GLU A 700 -17.28 0.62 26.54
C GLU A 700 -16.38 -0.61 26.36
N GLU A 701 -16.64 -1.42 25.34
CA GLU A 701 -15.77 -2.54 24.98
C GLU A 701 -14.38 -2.07 24.53
N SER A 702 -14.30 -1.02 23.70
CA SER A 702 -13.02 -0.53 23.18
C SER A 702 -12.13 0.06 24.29
N LYS A 703 -12.72 0.74 25.28
CA LYS A 703 -11.98 1.31 26.42
C LYS A 703 -11.17 0.27 27.20
N LYS A 704 -11.62 -1.00 27.21
CA LYS A 704 -10.89 -2.10 27.87
C LYS A 704 -9.53 -2.38 27.19
N TYR A 705 -9.41 -2.02 25.90
CA TYR A 705 -8.25 -2.33 25.07
C TYR A 705 -7.42 -1.08 24.74
N GLU A 706 -7.76 0.07 25.34
CA GLU A 706 -6.93 1.27 25.24
C GLU A 706 -5.68 1.14 26.12
N ASN A 707 -4.56 1.65 25.62
CA ASN A 707 -3.30 1.71 26.37
C ASN A 707 -2.82 0.34 26.93
N LEU A 708 -3.05 -0.73 26.18
CA LEU A 708 -2.65 -2.09 26.59
C LEU A 708 -1.14 -2.23 26.76
N ALA A 709 -0.34 -1.54 25.94
CA ALA A 709 1.10 -1.60 25.99
C ALA A 709 1.65 -0.54 26.98
N LYS A 710 2.24 -1.02 28.07
CA LYS A 710 2.97 -0.16 28.99
C LYS A 710 4.40 0.02 28.50
N ALA A 711 4.89 1.25 28.54
CA ALA A 711 6.28 1.53 28.22
C ALA A 711 7.22 0.82 29.20
N ASP A 712 8.22 0.13 28.68
CA ASP A 712 9.33 -0.35 29.52
C ASP A 712 10.31 0.80 29.78
N GLU A 713 10.10 1.50 30.86
CA GLU A 713 10.96 2.63 31.26
C GLU A 713 12.36 2.20 31.69
N THR A 714 12.59 0.90 31.90
CA THR A 714 13.92 0.37 32.23
C THR A 714 14.78 0.13 30.99
N LEU A 715 14.15 0.04 29.82
CA LEU A 715 14.83 -0.11 28.51
C LEU A 715 15.44 1.24 28.09
N LYS A 716 16.76 1.29 27.98
CA LYS A 716 17.45 2.43 27.42
C LYS A 716 17.63 2.23 25.92
N ILE A 717 17.32 3.28 25.15
CA ILE A 717 17.48 3.32 23.69
C ILE A 717 18.57 4.34 23.40
N ILE A 718 19.64 3.89 22.79
CA ILE A 718 20.86 4.67 22.60
C ILE A 718 21.10 4.84 21.12
N ALA A 719 21.24 6.09 20.67
CA ALA A 719 21.64 6.40 19.31
C ALA A 719 23.12 6.01 19.10
N LEU A 720 23.45 5.58 17.88
CA LEU A 720 24.81 5.20 17.54
C LEU A 720 25.76 6.41 17.60
N LYS A 721 26.99 6.21 18.05
CA LYS A 721 27.98 7.28 18.18
C LYS A 721 28.24 8.03 16.87
N LYS A 722 28.28 7.31 15.76
CA LYS A 722 28.46 7.89 14.43
C LYS A 722 27.29 8.80 14.06
N ASP A 723 26.06 8.37 14.28
CA ASP A 723 24.86 9.15 13.99
C ASP A 723 24.73 10.38 14.91
N LEU A 724 25.12 10.25 16.19
CA LEU A 724 25.16 11.38 17.12
C LEU A 724 26.18 12.45 16.69
N ALA A 725 27.33 12.04 16.14
CA ALA A 725 28.34 12.97 15.66
C ALA A 725 27.84 13.79 14.46
N GLU A 726 27.12 13.14 13.55
CA GLU A 726 26.57 13.76 12.34
C GLU A 726 25.33 14.64 12.62
N ASN A 727 24.57 14.35 13.67
CA ASN A 727 23.25 14.96 13.92
C ASN A 727 23.21 15.92 15.10
N LYS A 728 24.36 16.30 15.70
CA LYS A 728 24.42 17.15 16.91
C LYS A 728 23.68 18.49 16.81
N ALA A 729 23.53 19.04 15.62
CA ALA A 729 22.89 20.33 15.38
C ALA A 729 21.48 20.24 14.79
N ASP A 730 20.96 19.01 14.50
CA ASP A 730 19.68 18.80 13.84
C ASP A 730 18.56 18.45 14.84
N THR A 731 17.83 19.48 15.25
CA THR A 731 16.72 19.35 16.22
C THR A 731 15.58 18.46 15.70
N VAL A 732 15.38 18.39 14.39
CA VAL A 732 14.31 17.56 13.75
C VAL A 732 14.68 16.09 13.86
N LYS A 733 15.94 15.74 13.58
CA LYS A 733 16.41 14.36 13.75
C LYS A 733 16.41 13.92 15.21
N GLN A 734 16.73 14.83 16.14
CA GLN A 734 16.62 14.55 17.57
C GLN A 734 15.18 14.25 17.99
N ALA A 735 14.21 15.07 17.60
CA ALA A 735 12.80 14.84 17.88
C ALA A 735 12.27 13.53 17.25
N SER A 736 12.72 13.20 16.04
CA SER A 736 12.39 11.93 15.38
C SER A 736 12.96 10.72 16.15
N PHE A 737 14.20 10.83 16.65
CA PHE A 737 14.83 9.79 17.46
C PHE A 737 14.09 9.58 18.81
N GLU A 738 13.74 10.66 19.50
CA GLU A 738 12.99 10.60 20.77
C GLU A 738 11.62 9.93 20.56
N LYS A 739 10.93 10.28 19.48
CA LYS A 739 9.64 9.66 19.12
C LYS A 739 9.81 8.17 18.85
N PHE A 740 10.80 7.81 18.04
CA PHE A 740 11.12 6.41 17.71
C PHE A 740 11.47 5.62 18.98
N GLY A 741 12.29 6.19 19.87
CA GLY A 741 12.64 5.58 21.15
C GLY A 741 11.42 5.34 22.05
N LYS A 742 10.47 6.26 22.06
CA LYS A 742 9.23 6.09 22.82
C LYS A 742 8.34 4.97 22.25
N GLU A 743 8.25 4.87 20.93
CA GLU A 743 7.51 3.81 20.25
C GLU A 743 8.11 2.43 20.56
N LEU A 744 9.44 2.29 20.52
CA LEU A 744 10.14 1.04 20.84
C LEU A 744 9.93 0.61 22.30
N LYS A 745 9.91 1.55 23.25
CA LYS A 745 9.63 1.24 24.66
C LYS A 745 8.22 0.70 24.89
N GLN A 746 7.25 1.10 24.07
CA GLN A 746 5.85 0.67 24.16
C GLN A 746 5.54 -0.59 23.38
N ASP A 747 6.49 -1.12 22.63
CA ASP A 747 6.32 -2.28 21.76
C ASP A 747 6.40 -3.59 22.54
N VAL A 748 5.26 -4.20 22.81
CA VAL A 748 5.16 -5.44 23.59
C VAL A 748 5.82 -6.65 22.88
N HIS A 749 5.78 -6.68 21.54
CA HIS A 749 6.44 -7.73 20.76
C HIS A 749 7.96 -7.60 20.83
N LEU A 750 8.47 -6.35 20.74
CA LEU A 750 9.89 -6.07 20.93
C LEU A 750 10.34 -6.40 22.37
N GLN A 751 9.54 -6.06 23.38
CA GLN A 751 9.84 -6.43 24.77
C GLN A 751 9.96 -7.95 24.94
N GLU A 752 9.08 -8.74 24.29
CA GLU A 752 9.16 -10.20 24.33
C GLU A 752 10.36 -10.72 23.52
N ALA A 753 10.66 -10.14 22.35
CA ALA A 753 11.86 -10.47 21.58
C ALA A 753 13.15 -10.23 22.39
N ILE A 754 13.22 -9.16 23.17
CA ILE A 754 14.34 -8.90 24.10
C ILE A 754 14.44 -10.02 25.16
N ARG A 755 13.31 -10.47 25.71
CA ARG A 755 13.30 -11.59 26.69
C ARG A 755 13.75 -12.91 26.05
N ILE A 756 13.32 -13.18 24.82
CA ILE A 756 13.77 -14.33 24.03
C ILE A 756 15.28 -14.22 23.78
N MET A 757 15.76 -13.04 23.36
CA MET A 757 17.19 -12.81 23.10
C MET A 757 18.04 -13.08 24.34
N ASN A 758 17.61 -12.66 25.53
CA ASN A 758 18.31 -12.93 26.79
C ASN A 758 18.40 -14.43 27.17
N GLN A 759 17.64 -15.32 26.49
CA GLN A 759 17.73 -16.78 26.69
C GLN A 759 18.67 -17.46 25.69
N VAL A 760 18.97 -16.80 24.56
CA VAL A 760 19.77 -17.36 23.46
C VAL A 760 21.17 -16.76 23.35
N GLN A 761 21.43 -15.66 24.08
CA GLN A 761 22.78 -15.11 24.30
C GLN A 761 23.58 -16.00 25.26
#